data_8cf669364fb584df44f1fedaf665b40b
#
_entry.id   8cf669364fb584df44f1fedaf665b40b
#
_cell.length_a   1.000
_cell.length_b   1.000
_cell.length_c   1.000
_cell.angle_alpha   90.00
_cell.angle_beta   90.00
_cell.angle_gamma   90.00
#
_symmetry.space_group_name_H-M   'P 1'
#
loop_
_entity.id
_entity.type
_entity.pdbx_description
1 polymer ?
#
loop_
_entity_poly.entity_id
_entity_poly.type
_entity_poly.pdbx_seq_one_letter_code
_entity_poly.pdbx_strand_id
1 'polypeptide(L)'
;MKKILVAISALALFVPAFAEGVFDPGAWNLKFYNGLEAAGSSAVNPSGFRGDKPSIDLKWESGMAKFGVAKSVDTKLKGVVDWSVSAYVRCGKEGRASVAMEFFDVKGKSLGVQNGISRSFENWTKVDWKFTSPKKAERAEVHLLSLSEAPVSFASVSVASSQGIDKNEVPFDMKILPAEWNRDWNGGKMRMLNFTDAPIPMTVLLKGVKSELKAPSFEIDLPECLELKDAFCAFNTTYGSERPVSSTMVEVGGRRVNRLRFERMRYLPRMKDGFDTDKGGGITLVIGPKSDVRAGTYPIACRISDGDRLAAERIVEMEFRPMPKGLRVSKNFIAMGWNNADRRFADDDALLAALKAYEAAGIRFVRLDRCGLDPFPRVGEIRNILDKRPVSYIHAARLGDLWMMSRVGLNKKLLAAMGGRLSVTSDKAGRRANKICPQFFSHNERFYRHLEEFVIPQILTKSGVKDGDWVTMDMEPWQSGTYCYCTNCLTAFGKFAKLDHVPDMAEALTKKDVWAEFRVRHSARAVEMVKEILHRYNPTLKLVDYDYILEYGNPESRANFIRGCAKDTLMNEQWLDGHLCSYYHRIGKRSFEAMKNNVRHLKKAYYPMAGLSGFASWIRPGEVLNPHQVRQFALVAFVNGCPGYAFYSGNCFDGEMLIAMMEAQDIVARYEDLPWGKADGKTVVEGPSEQMSYASVVRKDGSEVVAVFNYDGDEPIEVRIAGKPCAVEPLGVKFIEVEK
;
A
#
# COMPACT_ATOMS: atom_id res chain seq x y z
N MET A 1 -22.81 -43.11 36.48
CA MET A 1 -23.75 -42.27 35.68
C MET A 1 -24.13 -41.07 36.51
N LYS A 2 -23.75 -39.92 36.13
CA LYS A 2 -24.18 -38.55 36.40
C LYS A 2 -22.95 -37.62 36.51
N LYS A 3 -22.98 -36.56 35.70
CA LYS A 3 -22.15 -35.37 35.69
C LYS A 3 -20.86 -35.44 34.83
N ILE A 4 -21.06 -35.56 33.54
CA ILE A 4 -20.26 -34.91 32.52
C ILE A 4 -21.25 -34.05 31.71
N LEU A 5 -21.53 -32.89 32.19
CA LEU A 5 -22.20 -31.81 31.45
C LEU A 5 -21.76 -30.52 32.12
N VAL A 6 -21.36 -29.58 31.34
CA VAL A 6 -20.91 -28.20 31.61
C VAL A 6 -19.42 -28.03 31.44
N ALA A 7 -19.03 -27.84 30.21
CA ALA A 7 -17.95 -26.94 29.75
C ALA A 7 -17.97 -26.81 28.21
N ILE A 8 -19.17 -26.67 27.61
CA ILE A 8 -19.31 -26.21 26.21
C ILE A 8 -20.18 -24.95 26.29
N SER A 9 -19.60 -23.87 26.67
CA SER A 9 -20.24 -22.56 26.53
C SER A 9 -19.19 -21.48 26.69
N ALA A 10 -18.59 -21.13 25.61
CA ALA A 10 -18.06 -19.82 25.23
C ALA A 10 -17.26 -19.89 23.92
N LEU A 11 -17.59 -20.79 22.99
CA LEU A 11 -17.35 -20.48 21.59
C LEU A 11 -18.63 -19.75 21.11
N ALA A 12 -18.74 -18.49 21.41
CA ALA A 12 -19.66 -17.62 20.68
C ALA A 12 -19.16 -17.59 19.23
N LEU A 13 -19.69 -18.50 18.44
CA LEU A 13 -19.74 -18.39 17.01
C LEU A 13 -20.27 -16.99 16.72
N PHE A 14 -19.41 -16.09 16.30
CA PHE A 14 -19.79 -14.88 15.60
C PHE A 14 -20.49 -15.31 14.31
N VAL A 15 -21.76 -15.60 14.40
CA VAL A 15 -22.63 -15.60 13.25
C VAL A 15 -22.92 -14.10 13.03
N PRO A 16 -22.41 -13.48 11.99
CA PRO A 16 -22.90 -12.15 11.64
C PRO A 16 -24.39 -12.33 11.43
N ALA A 17 -25.20 -11.48 12.08
CA ALA A 17 -26.61 -11.36 11.75
C ALA A 17 -26.68 -10.81 10.32
N PHE A 18 -26.66 -11.71 9.33
CA PHE A 18 -26.87 -11.37 7.94
C PHE A 18 -28.32 -10.91 7.83
N ALA A 19 -28.51 -9.63 7.66
CA ALA A 19 -29.69 -9.18 6.97
C ALA A 19 -29.48 -9.57 5.48
N GLU A 20 -29.76 -10.81 5.13
CA GLU A 20 -29.92 -11.23 3.74
C GLU A 20 -31.20 -10.59 3.18
N GLY A 21 -31.11 -9.29 2.93
CA GLY A 21 -32.02 -8.64 2.00
C GLY A 21 -31.48 -8.93 0.60
N VAL A 22 -32.27 -9.61 -0.19
CA VAL A 22 -32.05 -9.69 -1.65
C VAL A 22 -31.69 -8.30 -2.13
N PHE A 23 -30.56 -8.16 -2.84
CA PHE A 23 -30.15 -6.89 -3.44
C PHE A 23 -31.28 -6.40 -4.36
N ASP A 24 -32.01 -5.38 -3.92
CA ASP A 24 -33.05 -4.72 -4.68
C ASP A 24 -32.51 -3.39 -5.22
N PRO A 25 -32.13 -3.34 -6.50
CA PRO A 25 -31.60 -2.13 -7.12
C PRO A 25 -32.60 -0.96 -7.15
N GLY A 26 -33.90 -1.24 -7.17
CA GLY A 26 -34.95 -0.22 -7.18
C GLY A 26 -35.12 0.54 -5.87
N ALA A 27 -34.54 0.02 -4.76
CA ALA A 27 -34.62 0.64 -3.45
C ALA A 27 -33.54 1.73 -3.20
N TRP A 28 -32.73 2.05 -4.20
CA TRP A 28 -31.62 3.01 -4.07
C TRP A 28 -31.99 4.35 -4.70
N ASN A 29 -31.77 5.46 -3.96
CA ASN A 29 -32.08 6.80 -4.39
C ASN A 29 -30.84 7.54 -4.88
N LEU A 30 -30.95 8.21 -6.02
CA LEU A 30 -29.85 9.02 -6.59
C LEU A 30 -29.49 10.17 -5.64
N LYS A 31 -28.21 10.40 -5.42
CA LYS A 31 -27.68 11.41 -4.50
C LYS A 31 -26.44 12.09 -5.07
N PHE A 32 -26.37 13.41 -4.94
CA PHE A 32 -25.25 14.25 -5.34
C PHE A 32 -24.54 14.81 -4.13
N TYR A 33 -23.22 14.92 -4.19
CA TYR A 33 -22.38 15.30 -3.06
C TYR A 33 -21.65 16.62 -3.31
N ASN A 34 -21.61 17.45 -2.27
CA ASN A 34 -20.85 18.72 -2.19
C ASN A 34 -21.38 19.93 -2.96
N GLY A 35 -22.68 20.07 -3.17
CA GLY A 35 -23.27 21.31 -3.67
C GLY A 35 -22.73 21.85 -5.00
N LEU A 36 -22.01 21.01 -5.75
CA LEU A 36 -21.46 21.32 -7.05
C LEU A 36 -22.46 20.83 -8.11
N GLU A 37 -22.62 21.58 -9.16
CA GLU A 37 -23.44 21.22 -10.33
C GLU A 37 -22.91 19.92 -10.96
N ALA A 38 -23.30 18.80 -10.40
CA ALA A 38 -23.03 17.48 -10.96
C ALA A 38 -24.33 16.93 -11.52
N ALA A 39 -24.32 16.46 -12.74
CA ALA A 39 -25.40 15.70 -13.32
C ALA A 39 -24.93 14.27 -13.60
N GLY A 40 -25.80 13.33 -13.29
CA GLY A 40 -25.57 11.92 -13.54
C GLY A 40 -26.86 11.15 -13.38
N SER A 41 -26.89 9.95 -13.91
CA SER A 41 -28.05 9.07 -13.86
C SER A 41 -27.71 7.73 -13.24
N SER A 42 -28.73 7.08 -12.68
CA SER A 42 -28.64 5.69 -12.24
C SER A 42 -29.69 4.86 -12.98
N ALA A 43 -29.32 3.70 -13.43
CA ALA A 43 -30.22 2.75 -14.10
C ALA A 43 -30.08 1.36 -13.49
N VAL A 44 -31.21 0.66 -13.37
CA VAL A 44 -31.21 -0.76 -13.04
C VAL A 44 -31.04 -1.56 -14.33
N ASN A 45 -30.00 -2.36 -14.40
CA ASN A 45 -29.80 -3.32 -15.48
C ASN A 45 -30.16 -4.73 -14.98
N PRO A 46 -31.28 -5.31 -15.44
CA PRO A 46 -31.78 -6.58 -14.89
C PRO A 46 -30.82 -7.76 -15.07
N SER A 47 -29.97 -7.72 -16.09
CA SER A 47 -28.99 -8.78 -16.44
C SER A 47 -27.56 -8.27 -16.49
N GLY A 48 -27.28 -7.15 -15.80
CA GLY A 48 -25.99 -6.45 -15.88
C GLY A 48 -24.82 -7.19 -15.23
N PHE A 49 -25.13 -8.09 -14.29
CA PHE A 49 -24.11 -8.87 -13.60
C PHE A 49 -24.17 -10.33 -14.04
N ARG A 50 -23.10 -10.81 -14.70
CA ARG A 50 -22.96 -12.21 -15.17
C ARG A 50 -24.12 -12.71 -16.03
N GLY A 51 -24.86 -11.78 -16.68
CA GLY A 51 -25.92 -12.10 -17.63
C GLY A 51 -27.28 -12.49 -17.03
N ASP A 52 -27.38 -12.76 -15.73
CA ASP A 52 -28.58 -13.29 -15.06
C ASP A 52 -29.00 -12.54 -13.80
N LYS A 53 -28.17 -11.62 -13.29
CA LYS A 53 -28.44 -10.90 -12.05
C LYS A 53 -28.44 -9.38 -12.25
N PRO A 54 -29.23 -8.63 -11.46
CA PRO A 54 -29.31 -7.19 -11.62
C PRO A 54 -28.06 -6.45 -11.16
N SER A 55 -27.78 -5.32 -11.82
CA SER A 55 -26.81 -4.30 -11.37
C SER A 55 -27.44 -2.93 -11.30
N ILE A 56 -26.79 -2.02 -10.56
CA ILE A 56 -27.04 -0.58 -10.62
C ILE A 56 -25.89 0.03 -11.41
N ASP A 57 -26.22 0.66 -12.51
CA ASP A 57 -25.27 1.34 -13.37
C ASP A 57 -25.35 2.86 -13.12
N LEU A 58 -24.22 3.47 -12.78
CA LEU A 58 -24.06 4.89 -12.55
C LEU A 58 -23.35 5.51 -13.76
N LYS A 59 -23.98 6.48 -14.41
CA LYS A 59 -23.44 7.18 -15.56
C LYS A 59 -23.30 8.67 -15.25
N TRP A 60 -22.09 9.19 -15.36
CA TRP A 60 -21.81 10.62 -15.26
C TRP A 60 -22.27 11.36 -16.53
N GLU A 61 -22.79 12.55 -16.38
CA GLU A 61 -23.28 13.37 -17.48
C GLU A 61 -22.54 14.71 -17.55
N SER A 62 -22.35 15.38 -16.41
CA SER A 62 -21.62 16.66 -16.37
C SER A 62 -21.21 17.04 -14.95
N GLY A 63 -20.36 18.05 -14.81
CA GLY A 63 -19.94 18.62 -13.54
C GLY A 63 -18.81 17.86 -12.86
N MET A 64 -18.65 18.00 -11.55
CA MET A 64 -17.63 17.26 -10.81
C MET A 64 -18.09 15.82 -10.52
N ALA A 65 -17.30 14.85 -10.95
CA ALA A 65 -17.60 13.43 -10.86
C ALA A 65 -17.58 12.90 -9.41
N LYS A 66 -18.60 13.23 -8.63
CA LYS A 66 -18.88 12.57 -7.36
C LYS A 66 -20.39 12.51 -7.14
N PHE A 67 -20.99 11.42 -7.56
CA PHE A 67 -22.41 11.14 -7.36
C PHE A 67 -22.60 9.65 -7.09
N GLY A 68 -23.80 9.27 -6.72
CA GLY A 68 -24.10 7.87 -6.44
C GLY A 68 -25.54 7.64 -6.06
N VAL A 69 -25.81 6.46 -5.58
CA VAL A 69 -27.11 6.08 -5.02
C VAL A 69 -26.97 5.75 -3.54
N ALA A 70 -27.97 6.08 -2.75
CA ALA A 70 -27.98 5.83 -1.31
C ALA A 70 -29.21 5.04 -0.88
N LYS A 71 -29.04 4.18 0.13
CA LYS A 71 -30.09 3.40 0.78
C LYS A 71 -29.95 3.49 2.29
N SER A 72 -31.05 3.80 2.98
CA SER A 72 -31.11 3.72 4.43
C SER A 72 -31.02 2.27 4.89
N VAL A 73 -30.29 2.04 5.96
CA VAL A 73 -30.18 0.74 6.62
C VAL A 73 -31.07 0.78 7.86
N ASP A 74 -32.13 0.00 7.83
CA ASP A 74 -33.12 -0.10 8.92
C ASP A 74 -32.57 -0.91 10.09
N THR A 75 -31.66 -0.32 10.85
CA THR A 75 -31.22 -0.88 12.12
C THR A 75 -31.21 0.20 13.17
N LYS A 76 -31.88 -0.06 14.29
CA LYS A 76 -31.74 0.79 15.49
C LYS A 76 -30.34 0.54 16.05
N LEU A 77 -29.43 1.47 15.75
CA LEU A 77 -28.06 1.38 16.22
C LEU A 77 -28.04 1.59 17.74
N LYS A 78 -27.41 0.67 18.46
CA LYS A 78 -27.11 0.86 19.87
C LYS A 78 -25.60 0.81 20.06
N GLY A 79 -25.02 1.96 20.40
CA GLY A 79 -23.58 2.09 20.63
C GLY A 79 -22.75 2.16 19.34
N VAL A 80 -21.52 1.70 19.43
CA VAL A 80 -20.58 1.63 18.30
C VAL A 80 -20.71 0.31 17.59
N VAL A 81 -21.04 0.32 16.31
CA VAL A 81 -21.28 -0.86 15.48
C VAL A 81 -20.26 -0.89 14.37
N ASP A 82 -19.65 -2.04 14.13
CA ASP A 82 -18.82 -2.27 12.96
C ASP A 82 -19.68 -2.76 11.81
N TRP A 83 -19.43 -2.20 10.63
CA TRP A 83 -20.16 -2.48 9.41
C TRP A 83 -19.25 -3.05 8.35
N SER A 84 -19.79 -3.97 7.58
CA SER A 84 -19.17 -4.47 6.35
C SER A 84 -20.15 -4.27 5.21
N VAL A 85 -19.67 -3.67 4.11
CA VAL A 85 -20.44 -3.57 2.87
C VAL A 85 -19.66 -4.31 1.81
N SER A 86 -20.25 -5.37 1.26
CA SER A 86 -19.68 -6.15 0.17
C SER A 86 -20.44 -5.86 -1.12
N ALA A 87 -19.75 -5.73 -2.22
CA ALA A 87 -20.37 -5.59 -3.54
C ALA A 87 -19.45 -6.13 -4.64
N TYR A 88 -20.03 -6.61 -5.74
CA TYR A 88 -19.31 -6.73 -6.98
C TYR A 88 -19.33 -5.37 -7.69
N VAL A 89 -18.17 -4.94 -8.18
CA VAL A 89 -17.98 -3.65 -8.81
C VAL A 89 -17.30 -3.80 -10.14
N ARG A 90 -17.78 -3.07 -11.15
CA ARG A 90 -17.13 -2.91 -12.45
C ARG A 90 -17.11 -1.42 -12.80
N CYS A 91 -16.00 -0.94 -13.28
CA CYS A 91 -15.84 0.44 -13.75
C CYS A 91 -15.49 0.42 -15.24
N GLY A 92 -15.99 1.41 -16.00
CA GLY A 92 -15.46 1.67 -17.33
C GLY A 92 -13.98 2.07 -17.27
N LYS A 93 -13.34 2.17 -18.40
CA LYS A 93 -11.95 2.64 -18.51
C LYS A 93 -11.82 3.97 -17.75
N GLU A 94 -10.84 4.04 -16.85
CA GLU A 94 -10.62 5.15 -15.92
C GLU A 94 -11.71 5.36 -14.84
N GLY A 95 -12.69 4.46 -14.77
CA GLY A 95 -13.72 4.49 -13.76
C GLY A 95 -13.17 4.31 -12.34
N ARG A 96 -13.79 5.00 -11.37
CA ARG A 96 -13.50 4.83 -9.96
C ARG A 96 -14.78 4.68 -9.17
N ALA A 97 -14.85 3.60 -8.42
CA ALA A 97 -15.95 3.30 -7.51
C ALA A 97 -15.52 3.41 -6.06
N SER A 98 -16.44 3.74 -5.20
CA SER A 98 -16.29 3.66 -3.76
C SER A 98 -17.63 3.36 -3.10
N VAL A 99 -17.57 2.97 -1.84
CA VAL A 99 -18.73 2.91 -0.95
C VAL A 99 -18.49 3.89 0.19
N ALA A 100 -19.52 4.56 0.66
CA ALA A 100 -19.47 5.36 1.87
C ALA A 100 -20.60 4.98 2.82
N MET A 101 -20.42 5.26 4.10
CA MET A 101 -21.49 5.21 5.09
C MET A 101 -21.64 6.56 5.76
N GLU A 102 -22.85 7.07 5.76
CA GLU A 102 -23.24 8.26 6.50
C GLU A 102 -24.04 7.85 7.74
N PHE A 103 -23.69 8.43 8.88
CA PHE A 103 -24.31 8.14 10.15
C PHE A 103 -25.09 9.34 10.65
N PHE A 104 -26.25 9.09 11.28
CA PHE A 104 -27.16 10.12 11.75
C PHE A 104 -27.50 9.92 13.23
N ASP A 105 -27.67 11.01 13.95
CA ASP A 105 -28.17 10.99 15.34
C ASP A 105 -29.70 10.81 15.38
N VAL A 106 -30.27 10.74 16.61
CA VAL A 106 -31.70 10.62 16.87
C VAL A 106 -32.56 11.74 16.21
N LYS A 107 -31.96 12.89 15.98
CA LYS A 107 -32.62 14.04 15.34
C LYS A 107 -32.47 14.04 13.82
N GLY A 108 -31.85 13.03 13.26
CA GLY A 108 -31.56 12.94 11.83
C GLY A 108 -30.44 13.85 11.35
N LYS A 109 -29.65 14.42 12.28
CA LYS A 109 -28.49 15.22 11.94
C LYS A 109 -27.32 14.30 11.58
N SER A 110 -26.66 14.57 10.44
CA SER A 110 -25.47 13.84 10.04
C SER A 110 -24.33 14.00 11.06
N LEU A 111 -23.78 12.87 11.47
CA LEU A 111 -22.60 12.77 12.33
C LEU A 111 -21.31 12.63 11.51
N GLY A 112 -21.44 12.64 10.18
CA GLY A 112 -20.34 12.55 9.23
C GLY A 112 -20.44 11.35 8.30
N VAL A 113 -19.70 11.45 7.18
CA VAL A 113 -19.60 10.43 6.16
C VAL A 113 -18.23 9.76 6.28
N GLN A 114 -18.21 8.45 6.41
CA GLN A 114 -17.00 7.64 6.30
C GLN A 114 -16.91 7.14 4.85
N ASN A 115 -15.88 7.57 4.15
CA ASN A 115 -15.66 7.11 2.78
C ASN A 115 -14.81 5.84 2.79
N GLY A 116 -15.27 4.85 2.08
CA GLY A 116 -14.46 3.72 1.68
C GLY A 116 -13.40 4.14 0.68
N ILE A 117 -12.46 3.26 0.40
CA ILE A 117 -11.40 3.54 -0.54
C ILE A 117 -11.95 3.45 -1.96
N SER A 118 -11.64 4.45 -2.77
CA SER A 118 -11.99 4.42 -4.18
C SER A 118 -11.07 3.48 -4.95
N ARG A 119 -11.66 2.63 -5.79
CA ARG A 119 -10.95 1.65 -6.60
C ARG A 119 -11.43 1.69 -8.05
N SER A 120 -10.59 1.18 -8.93
CA SER A 120 -10.89 1.02 -10.34
C SER A 120 -10.84 -0.47 -10.69
N PHE A 121 -11.92 -0.98 -11.29
CA PHE A 121 -12.06 -2.37 -11.68
C PHE A 121 -12.66 -2.42 -13.08
N GLU A 122 -11.91 -2.88 -14.04
CA GLU A 122 -12.42 -3.06 -15.41
C GLU A 122 -13.35 -4.29 -15.51
N ASN A 123 -13.08 -5.29 -14.68
CA ASN A 123 -13.91 -6.49 -14.57
C ASN A 123 -14.71 -6.51 -13.28
N TRP A 124 -15.77 -7.31 -13.23
CA TRP A 124 -16.55 -7.53 -12.04
C TRP A 124 -15.66 -8.11 -10.92
N THR A 125 -15.38 -7.29 -9.91
CA THR A 125 -14.53 -7.65 -8.78
C THR A 125 -15.31 -7.50 -7.49
N LYS A 126 -15.28 -8.53 -6.64
CA LYS A 126 -15.85 -8.47 -5.30
C LYS A 126 -14.99 -7.60 -4.40
N VAL A 127 -15.61 -6.68 -3.70
CA VAL A 127 -14.93 -5.74 -2.80
C VAL A 127 -15.68 -5.64 -1.48
N ASP A 128 -14.92 -5.65 -0.40
CA ASP A 128 -15.45 -5.47 0.96
C ASP A 128 -14.93 -4.15 1.55
N TRP A 129 -15.85 -3.35 2.07
CA TRP A 129 -15.54 -2.11 2.80
C TRP A 129 -15.99 -2.25 4.24
N LYS A 130 -15.18 -1.74 5.16
CA LYS A 130 -15.47 -1.78 6.60
C LYS A 130 -15.58 -0.36 7.15
N PHE A 131 -16.58 -0.17 8.00
CA PHE A 131 -16.90 1.12 8.63
C PHE A 131 -17.21 0.90 10.11
N THR A 132 -17.14 1.97 10.88
CA THR A 132 -17.49 1.92 12.32
C THR A 132 -18.37 3.10 12.65
N SER A 133 -19.57 2.86 13.17
CA SER A 133 -20.50 3.92 13.53
C SER A 133 -19.97 4.78 14.69
N PRO A 134 -20.21 6.11 14.69
CA PRO A 134 -20.00 6.94 15.86
C PRO A 134 -20.93 6.54 17.02
N LYS A 135 -20.51 6.79 18.28
CA LYS A 135 -21.27 6.43 19.48
C LYS A 135 -22.72 6.93 19.51
N LYS A 136 -22.96 8.10 18.92
CA LYS A 136 -24.29 8.75 18.92
C LYS A 136 -25.12 8.42 17.68
N ALA A 137 -24.64 7.52 16.82
CA ALA A 137 -25.36 7.14 15.62
C ALA A 137 -26.54 6.24 15.97
N GLU A 138 -27.70 6.58 15.42
CA GLU A 138 -28.94 5.79 15.54
C GLU A 138 -29.44 5.27 14.20
N ARG A 139 -28.95 5.84 13.10
CA ARG A 139 -29.27 5.44 11.73
C ARG A 139 -28.03 5.51 10.85
N ALA A 140 -27.97 4.66 9.84
CA ALA A 140 -26.95 4.69 8.81
C ALA A 140 -27.56 4.70 7.42
N GLU A 141 -26.84 5.31 6.47
CA GLU A 141 -27.09 5.19 5.03
C GLU A 141 -25.84 4.65 4.35
N VAL A 142 -26.02 3.69 3.45
CA VAL A 142 -24.96 3.19 2.58
C VAL A 142 -25.04 3.90 1.24
N HIS A 143 -23.91 4.36 0.75
CA HIS A 143 -23.78 5.07 -0.51
C HIS A 143 -22.87 4.31 -1.46
N LEU A 144 -23.35 4.00 -2.66
CA LEU A 144 -22.56 3.46 -3.76
C LEU A 144 -22.16 4.64 -4.66
N LEU A 145 -20.87 4.86 -4.82
CA LEU A 145 -20.34 6.10 -5.38
C LEU A 145 -19.61 5.88 -6.69
N SER A 146 -19.91 6.69 -7.69
CA SER A 146 -19.03 6.97 -8.82
C SER A 146 -18.15 8.18 -8.49
N LEU A 147 -16.87 8.05 -8.66
CA LEU A 147 -15.86 9.10 -8.43
C LEU A 147 -15.08 9.43 -9.70
N SER A 148 -15.67 9.17 -10.86
CA SER A 148 -15.05 9.37 -12.17
C SER A 148 -16.12 9.68 -13.21
N GLU A 149 -15.70 10.13 -14.36
CA GLU A 149 -16.54 10.38 -15.53
C GLU A 149 -16.93 9.07 -16.25
N ALA A 150 -16.18 8.02 -16.06
CA ALA A 150 -16.47 6.72 -16.65
C ALA A 150 -17.61 6.00 -15.89
N PRO A 151 -18.41 5.19 -16.59
CA PRO A 151 -19.50 4.42 -15.97
C PRO A 151 -19.01 3.50 -14.85
N VAL A 152 -19.80 3.37 -13.81
CA VAL A 152 -19.55 2.48 -12.67
C VAL A 152 -20.78 1.63 -12.42
N SER A 153 -20.59 0.33 -12.26
CA SER A 153 -21.68 -0.62 -11.98
C SER A 153 -21.45 -1.33 -10.64
N PHE A 154 -22.52 -1.53 -9.89
CA PHE A 154 -22.54 -2.30 -8.64
C PHE A 154 -23.56 -3.43 -8.72
N ALA A 155 -23.20 -4.60 -8.20
CA ALA A 155 -24.08 -5.75 -8.15
C ALA A 155 -23.92 -6.53 -6.84
N SER A 156 -24.93 -7.32 -6.48
CA SER A 156 -24.90 -8.21 -5.30
C SER A 156 -24.45 -7.49 -4.03
N VAL A 157 -24.97 -6.28 -3.80
CA VAL A 157 -24.60 -5.48 -2.62
C VAL A 157 -25.19 -6.11 -1.37
N SER A 158 -24.35 -6.38 -0.41
CA SER A 158 -24.73 -6.86 0.92
C SER A 158 -24.19 -5.93 1.99
N VAL A 159 -24.98 -5.72 3.04
CA VAL A 159 -24.62 -4.87 4.18
C VAL A 159 -24.79 -5.71 5.45
N ALA A 160 -23.73 -5.84 6.21
CA ALA A 160 -23.74 -6.56 7.48
C ALA A 160 -23.25 -5.64 8.59
N SER A 161 -23.84 -5.77 9.78
CA SER A 161 -23.38 -5.07 10.98
C SER A 161 -23.06 -6.10 12.08
N SER A 162 -21.97 -5.87 12.81
CA SER A 162 -21.75 -6.57 14.08
C SER A 162 -22.68 -5.99 15.13
N GLN A 163 -23.34 -6.81 15.94
CA GLN A 163 -24.00 -6.29 17.12
C GLN A 163 -22.99 -5.58 18.00
N GLY A 164 -23.34 -4.37 18.44
CA GLY A 164 -22.42 -3.43 19.04
C GLY A 164 -21.52 -4.02 20.11
N ILE A 165 -20.24 -4.01 19.86
CA ILE A 165 -19.25 -4.09 20.93
C ILE A 165 -19.28 -2.70 21.58
N ASP A 166 -19.53 -2.63 22.88
CA ASP A 166 -19.40 -1.38 23.62
C ASP A 166 -17.92 -0.98 23.63
N LYS A 167 -17.50 -0.22 22.63
CA LYS A 167 -16.11 0.27 22.50
C LYS A 167 -15.74 1.29 23.58
N ASN A 168 -16.66 1.62 24.50
CA ASN A 168 -16.30 2.38 25.68
C ASN A 168 -15.44 1.57 26.67
N GLU A 169 -15.51 0.24 26.60
CA GLU A 169 -14.67 -0.63 27.42
C GLU A 169 -13.28 -0.87 26.83
N VAL A 170 -13.12 -0.67 25.50
CA VAL A 170 -11.83 -0.85 24.81
C VAL A 170 -11.35 0.50 24.29
N PRO A 171 -10.40 1.16 24.99
CA PRO A 171 -9.97 2.51 24.64
C PRO A 171 -9.15 2.60 23.35
N PHE A 172 -8.84 1.48 22.70
CA PHE A 172 -8.04 1.42 21.48
C PHE A 172 -8.33 0.14 20.67
N ASP A 173 -7.91 0.15 19.41
CA ASP A 173 -7.93 -0.99 18.51
C ASP A 173 -6.53 -1.64 18.47
N MET A 174 -6.43 -2.91 18.82
CA MET A 174 -5.20 -3.69 18.72
C MET A 174 -5.22 -4.50 17.43
N LYS A 175 -4.23 -4.31 16.58
CA LYS A 175 -4.06 -5.03 15.31
C LYS A 175 -2.78 -5.85 15.34
N ILE A 176 -2.84 -7.05 14.80
CA ILE A 176 -1.67 -7.92 14.66
C ILE A 176 -1.38 -8.11 13.18
N LEU A 177 -0.26 -7.60 12.72
CA LEU A 177 0.15 -7.66 11.32
C LEU A 177 1.19 -8.76 11.10
N PRO A 178 1.14 -9.51 10.00
CA PRO A 178 0.21 -9.39 8.88
C PRO A 178 -1.14 -10.08 9.06
N ALA A 179 -1.37 -10.82 10.14
CA ALA A 179 -2.57 -11.65 10.35
C ALA A 179 -3.90 -10.89 10.19
N GLU A 180 -3.92 -9.59 10.54
CA GLU A 180 -5.11 -8.73 10.33
C GLU A 180 -5.44 -8.56 8.85
N TRP A 181 -4.44 -8.47 7.99
CA TRP A 181 -4.62 -8.36 6.53
C TRP A 181 -5.04 -9.69 5.91
N ASN A 182 -4.48 -10.78 6.43
CA ASN A 182 -4.72 -12.12 5.91
C ASN A 182 -6.16 -12.61 6.13
N ARG A 183 -6.91 -11.97 7.02
CA ARG A 183 -8.33 -12.30 7.26
C ARG A 183 -9.17 -12.30 5.98
N ASP A 184 -8.84 -11.44 5.03
CA ASP A 184 -9.62 -11.27 3.81
C ASP A 184 -9.57 -12.52 2.90
N TRP A 185 -8.47 -13.31 2.96
CA TRP A 185 -8.33 -14.54 2.18
C TRP A 185 -8.23 -15.82 3.03
N ASN A 186 -8.21 -15.70 4.36
CA ASN A 186 -8.19 -16.82 5.30
C ASN A 186 -9.57 -17.08 5.95
N GLY A 187 -10.65 -16.80 5.26
CA GLY A 187 -12.01 -17.03 5.78
C GLY A 187 -12.32 -16.26 7.07
N GLY A 188 -11.76 -15.04 7.23
CA GLY A 188 -11.93 -14.20 8.40
C GLY A 188 -11.06 -14.55 9.62
N LYS A 189 -10.21 -15.57 9.53
CA LYS A 189 -9.35 -15.99 10.64
C LYS A 189 -8.10 -15.14 10.75
N MET A 190 -7.70 -14.86 12.00
CA MET A 190 -6.42 -14.22 12.33
C MET A 190 -5.30 -15.26 12.26
N ARG A 191 -4.76 -15.47 11.07
CA ARG A 191 -3.72 -16.47 10.79
C ARG A 191 -2.54 -15.83 10.08
N MET A 192 -1.33 -16.28 10.42
CA MET A 192 -0.14 -15.99 9.64
C MET A 192 0.73 -17.24 9.50
N LEU A 193 1.39 -17.35 8.36
CA LEU A 193 2.42 -18.35 8.14
C LEU A 193 3.78 -17.79 8.55
N ASN A 194 4.57 -18.61 9.23
CA ASN A 194 5.96 -18.36 9.57
C ASN A 194 6.83 -19.57 9.21
N PHE A 195 8.13 -19.41 9.16
CA PHE A 195 9.04 -20.49 8.81
C PHE A 195 9.77 -21.04 10.04
N THR A 196 9.92 -22.36 10.09
CA THR A 196 10.66 -23.02 11.17
C THR A 196 12.16 -22.72 11.14
N ASP A 197 12.71 -22.53 9.95
CA ASP A 197 14.15 -22.34 9.68
C ASP A 197 14.52 -20.89 9.28
N ALA A 198 13.52 -20.03 9.14
CA ALA A 198 13.68 -18.63 8.78
C ALA A 198 12.56 -17.76 9.37
N PRO A 199 12.44 -17.64 10.71
CA PRO A 199 11.36 -16.90 11.33
C PRO A 199 11.32 -15.44 10.91
N ILE A 200 10.12 -14.96 10.58
CA ILE A 200 9.85 -13.62 10.10
C ILE A 200 9.07 -12.80 11.15
N PRO A 201 9.17 -11.47 11.12
CA PRO A 201 8.54 -10.64 12.13
C PRO A 201 7.03 -10.52 12.00
N MET A 202 6.35 -10.46 13.14
CA MET A 202 4.98 -9.98 13.26
C MET A 202 4.96 -8.70 14.09
N THR A 203 3.94 -7.85 13.88
CA THR A 203 3.84 -6.58 14.59
C THR A 203 2.48 -6.42 15.26
N VAL A 204 2.50 -6.08 16.53
CA VAL A 204 1.32 -5.68 17.28
C VAL A 204 1.24 -4.16 17.28
N LEU A 205 0.13 -3.62 16.75
CA LEU A 205 -0.13 -2.19 16.64
C LEU A 205 -1.30 -1.79 17.53
N LEU A 206 -1.17 -0.63 18.17
CA LEU A 206 -2.25 0.05 18.86
C LEU A 206 -2.71 1.23 18.03
N LYS A 207 -3.98 1.26 17.68
CA LYS A 207 -4.59 2.37 16.94
C LYS A 207 -5.71 3.02 17.73
N GLY A 208 -5.90 4.32 17.51
CA GLY A 208 -7.08 5.03 17.97
C GLY A 208 -7.21 5.13 19.49
N VAL A 209 -6.09 5.18 20.21
CA VAL A 209 -6.09 5.41 21.67
C VAL A 209 -6.85 6.69 21.96
N LYS A 210 -8.09 6.55 22.44
CA LYS A 210 -8.97 7.69 22.78
C LYS A 210 -8.83 8.16 24.21
N SER A 211 -8.24 7.34 25.06
CA SER A 211 -7.98 7.63 26.47
C SER A 211 -6.53 7.38 26.80
N GLU A 212 -6.01 8.12 27.76
CA GLU A 212 -4.67 7.90 28.28
C GLU A 212 -4.66 6.59 29.08
N LEU A 213 -3.80 5.67 28.68
CA LEU A 213 -3.52 4.48 29.47
C LEU A 213 -2.53 4.92 30.58
N LYS A 214 -2.86 4.60 31.82
CA LYS A 214 -2.09 5.06 32.99
C LYS A 214 -0.84 4.22 33.23
N ALA A 215 -1.00 2.90 33.12
CA ALA A 215 0.07 1.92 33.38
C ALA A 215 -0.01 0.77 32.37
N PRO A 216 0.20 1.05 31.06
CA PRO A 216 0.05 0.02 30.05
C PRO A 216 1.17 -1.01 30.12
N SER A 217 0.79 -2.28 30.04
CA SER A 217 1.69 -3.40 29.83
C SER A 217 1.22 -4.24 28.66
N PHE A 218 2.16 -4.82 27.96
CA PHE A 218 1.91 -5.77 26.87
C PHE A 218 2.35 -7.17 27.33
N GLU A 219 1.52 -8.16 27.11
CA GLU A 219 1.82 -9.55 27.40
C GLU A 219 1.59 -10.41 26.16
N ILE A 220 2.46 -11.41 25.99
CA ILE A 220 2.31 -12.42 24.96
C ILE A 220 2.44 -13.81 25.57
N ASP A 221 1.49 -14.69 25.27
CA ASP A 221 1.54 -16.09 25.64
C ASP A 221 2.09 -16.90 24.49
N LEU A 222 3.27 -17.45 24.65
CA LEU A 222 3.92 -18.34 23.70
C LEU A 222 3.78 -19.78 24.15
N PRO A 223 3.29 -20.70 23.32
CA PRO A 223 3.40 -22.13 23.55
C PRO A 223 4.82 -22.52 23.96
N GLU A 224 4.97 -23.48 24.87
CA GLU A 224 6.27 -23.88 25.48
C GLU A 224 7.34 -24.21 24.43
N CYS A 225 6.92 -24.69 23.26
CA CYS A 225 7.78 -25.05 22.14
C CYS A 225 8.28 -23.87 21.31
N LEU A 226 7.73 -22.65 21.53
CA LEU A 226 8.14 -21.42 20.84
C LEU A 226 8.97 -20.53 21.75
N GLU A 227 9.76 -19.67 21.14
CA GLU A 227 10.53 -18.66 21.87
C GLU A 227 10.54 -17.32 21.13
N LEU A 228 10.70 -16.25 21.88
CA LEU A 228 10.94 -14.93 21.36
C LEU A 228 12.42 -14.82 20.97
N LYS A 229 12.68 -14.67 19.65
CA LYS A 229 14.04 -14.50 19.12
C LYS A 229 14.47 -13.05 19.19
N ASP A 230 13.56 -12.11 18.90
CA ASP A 230 13.84 -10.68 18.97
C ASP A 230 12.54 -9.89 19.19
N ALA A 231 12.67 -8.71 19.80
CA ALA A 231 11.58 -7.76 19.91
C ALA A 231 12.11 -6.32 19.82
N PHE A 232 11.43 -5.48 19.03
CA PHE A 232 11.82 -4.09 18.83
C PHE A 232 10.62 -3.18 18.58
N CYS A 233 10.83 -1.87 18.74
CA CYS A 233 9.76 -0.91 18.49
C CYS A 233 9.28 -0.98 17.03
N ALA A 234 7.96 -1.03 16.82
CA ALA A 234 7.36 -1.07 15.50
C ALA A 234 7.57 0.21 14.69
N PHE A 235 7.89 1.31 15.33
CA PHE A 235 8.00 2.64 14.72
C PHE A 235 9.44 3.16 14.73
N ASN A 236 9.73 3.98 13.72
CA ASN A 236 11.08 4.43 13.40
C ASN A 236 11.66 5.50 14.33
N THR A 237 10.90 5.97 15.32
CA THR A 237 11.31 7.10 16.17
C THR A 237 12.10 6.67 17.40
N THR A 238 12.15 5.38 17.68
CA THR A 238 12.85 4.87 18.85
C THR A 238 13.50 3.53 18.52
N TYR A 239 14.81 3.48 18.59
CA TYR A 239 15.62 2.29 18.37
C TYR A 239 15.96 1.64 19.70
N GLY A 240 15.99 0.34 19.71
CA GLY A 240 16.40 -0.47 20.81
C GLY A 240 15.62 -1.76 20.87
N SER A 241 16.26 -2.80 21.38
CA SER A 241 15.56 -4.04 21.71
C SER A 241 14.52 -3.74 22.79
N GLU A 242 13.35 -4.27 22.58
CA GLU A 242 12.35 -4.38 23.64
C GLU A 242 12.58 -5.73 24.30
N ARG A 243 12.79 -5.74 25.61
CA ARG A 243 12.97 -7.00 26.35
C ARG A 243 11.82 -7.21 27.32
N PRO A 244 11.31 -8.45 27.43
CA PRO A 244 10.34 -8.73 28.47
C PRO A 244 10.97 -8.52 29.85
N VAL A 245 10.22 -7.89 30.75
CA VAL A 245 10.63 -7.66 32.14
C VAL A 245 10.37 -8.87 33.02
N SER A 246 9.49 -9.77 32.57
CA SER A 246 9.25 -11.07 33.19
C SER A 246 8.90 -12.13 32.16
N SER A 247 9.23 -13.35 32.52
CA SER A 247 8.90 -14.56 31.80
C SER A 247 8.40 -15.59 32.80
N THR A 248 7.16 -16.04 32.67
CA THR A 248 6.53 -16.93 33.67
C THR A 248 5.76 -18.03 32.92
N MET A 249 6.01 -19.27 33.33
CA MET A 249 5.21 -20.40 32.85
C MET A 249 3.84 -20.38 33.53
N VAL A 250 2.81 -20.34 32.71
CA VAL A 250 1.39 -20.37 33.14
C VAL A 250 0.61 -21.44 32.40
N GLU A 251 -0.49 -21.88 33.00
CA GLU A 251 -1.42 -22.78 32.34
C GLU A 251 -2.63 -22.00 31.82
N VAL A 252 -2.88 -22.08 30.53
CA VAL A 252 -4.02 -21.41 29.87
C VAL A 252 -4.80 -22.45 29.04
N GLY A 253 -6.04 -22.70 29.42
CA GLY A 253 -6.89 -23.68 28.72
C GLY A 253 -6.29 -25.09 28.66
N GLY A 254 -5.62 -25.54 29.72
CA GLY A 254 -4.96 -26.85 29.79
C GLY A 254 -3.67 -26.97 29.01
N ARG A 255 -3.08 -25.83 28.57
CA ARG A 255 -1.79 -25.77 27.85
C ARG A 255 -0.80 -24.95 28.64
N ARG A 256 0.44 -25.43 28.72
CA ARG A 256 1.54 -24.67 29.28
C ARG A 256 2.04 -23.65 28.26
N VAL A 257 2.07 -22.41 28.65
CA VAL A 257 2.57 -21.28 27.84
C VAL A 257 3.56 -20.46 28.66
N ASN A 258 4.55 -19.90 27.95
CA ASN A 258 5.44 -18.92 28.52
C ASN A 258 4.83 -17.52 28.31
N ARG A 259 4.41 -16.90 29.40
CA ARG A 259 3.91 -15.53 29.42
C ARG A 259 5.07 -14.55 29.55
N LEU A 260 5.30 -13.80 28.49
CA LEU A 260 6.28 -12.71 28.45
C LEU A 260 5.57 -11.39 28.67
N ARG A 261 6.02 -10.58 29.63
CA ARG A 261 5.47 -9.27 29.93
C ARG A 261 6.47 -8.16 29.59
N PHE A 262 5.96 -7.10 28.95
CA PHE A 262 6.70 -5.89 28.60
C PHE A 262 6.07 -4.70 29.31
N GLU A 263 6.84 -3.96 30.12
CA GLU A 263 6.32 -2.82 30.89
C GLU A 263 6.19 -1.54 30.09
N ARG A 264 6.82 -1.47 28.93
CA ARG A 264 6.80 -0.26 28.12
C ARG A 264 6.54 -0.61 26.65
N MET A 265 5.28 -0.57 26.26
CA MET A 265 5.03 -0.20 24.89
C MET A 265 5.28 1.31 24.78
N ARG A 266 6.26 1.69 23.98
CA ARG A 266 6.51 3.12 23.80
C ARG A 266 5.34 3.73 23.04
N TYR A 267 4.54 4.49 23.76
CA TYR A 267 3.47 5.30 23.21
C TYR A 267 4.05 6.53 22.58
N LEU A 268 3.57 6.82 21.40
CA LEU A 268 3.65 8.17 20.90
C LEU A 268 2.52 8.99 21.53
N PRO A 269 2.84 10.17 22.08
CA PRO A 269 1.85 10.99 22.75
C PRO A 269 0.77 11.42 21.78
N ARG A 270 -0.47 11.41 22.24
CA ARG A 270 -1.71 11.99 21.71
C ARG A 270 -1.66 12.40 20.24
N MET A 271 -2.33 11.64 19.43
CA MET A 271 -2.77 12.13 18.14
C MET A 271 -3.96 13.08 18.35
N LYS A 272 -3.76 14.33 18.06
CA LYS A 272 -4.82 15.33 18.15
C LYS A 272 -5.91 15.14 17.10
N ASP A 273 -5.62 14.52 15.98
CA ASP A 273 -6.56 14.36 14.89
C ASP A 273 -6.34 13.00 14.17
N GLY A 274 -6.90 12.01 14.67
CA GLY A 274 -7.48 10.75 14.16
C GLY A 274 -6.82 9.96 13.01
N PHE A 275 -5.80 10.40 12.30
CA PHE A 275 -5.44 9.81 11.02
C PHE A 275 -3.94 9.68 10.68
N ASP A 276 -3.05 9.87 11.61
CA ASP A 276 -1.62 9.71 11.32
C ASP A 276 -1.10 8.40 11.93
N THR A 277 -1.14 7.32 11.16
CA THR A 277 -0.75 5.97 11.59
C THR A 277 0.75 5.79 11.73
N ASP A 278 1.55 6.72 11.24
CA ASP A 278 2.97 6.74 11.49
C ASP A 278 3.30 7.03 12.97
N LYS A 279 2.28 7.32 13.78
CA LYS A 279 2.41 7.71 15.19
C LYS A 279 1.68 6.80 16.19
N GLY A 280 1.27 5.61 15.79
CA GLY A 280 0.71 4.63 16.73
C GLY A 280 1.80 3.95 17.58
N GLY A 281 1.45 3.43 18.76
CA GLY A 281 2.29 2.54 19.55
C GLY A 281 2.35 1.15 18.93
N GLY A 282 3.47 0.45 19.10
CA GLY A 282 3.56 -0.92 18.62
C GLY A 282 4.88 -1.60 18.92
N ILE A 283 4.83 -2.90 18.92
CA ILE A 283 5.99 -3.78 19.09
C ILE A 283 6.04 -4.78 17.94
N THR A 284 7.23 -4.98 17.40
CA THR A 284 7.51 -6.05 16.43
C THR A 284 8.21 -7.18 17.15
N LEU A 285 7.75 -8.39 16.92
CA LEU A 285 8.19 -9.61 17.56
C LEU A 285 8.68 -10.59 16.49
N VAL A 286 9.83 -11.18 16.72
CA VAL A 286 10.31 -12.32 15.93
C VAL A 286 10.15 -13.56 16.80
N ILE A 287 9.21 -14.42 16.44
CA ILE A 287 8.90 -15.63 17.16
C ILE A 287 9.36 -16.80 16.31
N GLY A 288 10.14 -17.66 16.90
CA GLY A 288 10.65 -18.86 16.24
C GLY A 288 10.46 -20.11 17.09
N PRO A 289 10.61 -21.28 16.47
CA PRO A 289 10.61 -22.55 17.19
C PRO A 289 11.87 -22.68 18.04
N LYS A 290 11.75 -23.39 19.16
CA LYS A 290 12.87 -24.04 19.81
C LYS A 290 13.32 -25.23 18.95
N SER A 291 14.51 -25.78 19.22
CA SER A 291 15.18 -26.76 18.35
C SER A 291 14.35 -27.96 17.90
N ASP A 292 13.30 -28.32 18.62
CA ASP A 292 12.55 -29.60 18.41
C ASP A 292 11.12 -29.39 17.90
N VAL A 293 10.79 -28.23 17.39
CA VAL A 293 9.42 -27.91 16.99
C VAL A 293 9.07 -28.50 15.63
N ARG A 294 7.99 -29.25 15.58
CA ARG A 294 7.38 -29.74 14.34
C ARG A 294 6.59 -28.64 13.64
N ALA A 295 6.45 -28.79 12.33
CA ALA A 295 5.47 -28.01 11.58
C ALA A 295 4.07 -28.15 12.22
N GLY A 296 3.33 -27.04 12.34
CA GLY A 296 2.03 -27.03 12.97
C GLY A 296 1.49 -25.62 13.22
N THR A 297 0.27 -25.54 13.71
CA THR A 297 -0.41 -24.27 14.04
C THR A 297 -0.45 -24.08 15.56
N TYR A 298 -0.01 -22.92 16.00
CA TYR A 298 0.14 -22.57 17.40
C TYR A 298 -0.62 -21.26 17.69
N PRO A 299 -1.56 -21.26 18.66
CA PRO A 299 -2.23 -20.05 19.07
C PRO A 299 -1.28 -19.17 19.90
N ILE A 300 -1.17 -17.91 19.53
CA ILE A 300 -0.40 -16.90 20.25
C ILE A 300 -1.37 -15.83 20.72
N ALA A 301 -1.48 -15.64 22.04
CA ALA A 301 -2.33 -14.61 22.60
C ALA A 301 -1.52 -13.36 22.92
N CYS A 302 -1.97 -12.23 22.39
CA CYS A 302 -1.42 -10.91 22.66
C CYS A 302 -2.42 -10.13 23.53
N ARG A 303 -1.96 -9.57 24.67
CA ARG A 303 -2.79 -8.83 25.62
C ARG A 303 -2.20 -7.47 25.90
N ILE A 304 -3.07 -6.52 26.15
CA ILE A 304 -2.72 -5.22 26.69
C ILE A 304 -3.54 -4.99 27.94
N SER A 305 -2.87 -4.69 29.02
CA SER A 305 -3.46 -4.33 30.29
C SER A 305 -3.13 -2.88 30.65
N ASP A 306 -4.00 -2.23 31.41
CA ASP A 306 -3.77 -0.92 32.01
C ASP A 306 -3.86 -1.06 33.54
N GLY A 307 -2.73 -1.26 34.19
CA GLY A 307 -2.66 -1.77 35.53
C GLY A 307 -3.19 -3.22 35.59
N ASP A 308 -4.13 -3.49 36.47
CA ASP A 308 -4.74 -4.81 36.63
C ASP A 308 -5.91 -5.08 35.65
N ARG A 309 -6.29 -4.08 34.83
CA ARG A 309 -7.40 -4.19 33.91
C ARG A 309 -6.94 -4.67 32.55
N LEU A 310 -7.48 -5.82 32.09
CA LEU A 310 -7.32 -6.24 30.71
C LEU A 310 -8.02 -5.26 29.78
N ALA A 311 -7.26 -4.60 28.94
CA ALA A 311 -7.76 -3.59 28.02
C ALA A 311 -8.03 -4.16 26.60
N ALA A 312 -7.25 -5.11 26.13
CA ALA A 312 -7.47 -5.80 24.88
C ALA A 312 -6.78 -7.16 24.83
N GLU A 313 -7.38 -8.10 24.12
CA GLU A 313 -6.80 -9.40 23.79
C GLU A 313 -7.07 -9.75 22.33
N ARG A 314 -6.07 -10.35 21.67
CA ARG A 314 -6.17 -10.95 20.33
C ARG A 314 -5.39 -12.25 20.30
N ILE A 315 -5.95 -13.23 19.63
CA ILE A 315 -5.29 -14.52 19.41
C ILE A 315 -5.00 -14.64 17.91
N VAL A 316 -3.77 -15.00 17.59
CA VAL A 316 -3.31 -15.29 16.24
C VAL A 316 -2.96 -16.76 16.13
N GLU A 317 -3.47 -17.42 15.11
CA GLU A 317 -3.03 -18.75 14.71
C GLU A 317 -1.75 -18.60 13.89
N MET A 318 -0.59 -18.84 14.49
CA MET A 318 0.68 -18.85 13.80
C MET A 318 1.01 -20.26 13.33
N GLU A 319 1.00 -20.45 12.02
CA GLU A 319 1.41 -21.69 11.40
C GLU A 319 2.91 -21.68 11.14
N PHE A 320 3.61 -22.72 11.57
CA PHE A 320 5.01 -22.94 11.26
C PHE A 320 5.16 -24.09 10.26
N ARG A 321 5.92 -23.87 9.21
CA ARG A 321 6.39 -24.90 8.28
C ARG A 321 7.79 -24.57 7.76
N PRO A 322 8.55 -25.58 7.27
CA PRO A 322 9.82 -25.30 6.63
C PRO A 322 9.66 -24.39 5.42
N MET A 323 10.64 -23.55 5.18
CA MET A 323 10.70 -22.77 3.94
C MET A 323 10.80 -23.71 2.71
N PRO A 324 10.14 -23.40 1.59
CA PRO A 324 10.25 -24.18 0.36
C PRO A 324 11.70 -24.36 -0.07
N LYS A 325 12.05 -25.59 -0.47
CA LYS A 325 13.39 -25.93 -0.95
C LYS A 325 13.39 -26.13 -2.46
N GLY A 326 14.55 -25.94 -3.08
CA GLY A 326 14.74 -26.22 -4.51
C GLY A 326 14.21 -25.15 -5.47
N LEU A 327 13.60 -24.09 -4.98
CA LEU A 327 13.22 -22.95 -5.79
C LEU A 327 14.46 -22.11 -6.14
N ARG A 328 14.55 -21.70 -7.40
CA ARG A 328 15.63 -20.85 -7.90
C ARG A 328 15.33 -19.39 -7.65
N VAL A 329 16.35 -18.59 -7.43
CA VAL A 329 16.24 -17.14 -7.33
C VAL A 329 16.86 -16.54 -8.59
N SER A 330 16.12 -15.64 -9.24
CA SER A 330 16.62 -14.91 -10.40
C SER A 330 17.88 -14.10 -10.06
N LYS A 331 18.80 -14.04 -10.99
CA LYS A 331 20.01 -13.22 -10.88
C LYS A 331 19.75 -11.76 -11.17
N ASN A 332 18.85 -11.49 -12.10
CA ASN A 332 18.65 -10.18 -12.71
C ASN A 332 17.34 -9.48 -12.30
N PHE A 333 16.35 -10.25 -11.83
CA PHE A 333 15.03 -9.72 -11.44
C PHE A 333 14.93 -9.61 -9.92
N ILE A 334 14.79 -8.40 -9.40
CA ILE A 334 14.84 -8.11 -7.97
C ILE A 334 13.51 -7.62 -7.41
N ALA A 335 13.26 -7.93 -6.16
CA ALA A 335 12.20 -7.33 -5.37
C ALA A 335 12.79 -6.24 -4.45
N MET A 336 12.18 -5.06 -4.46
CA MET A 336 12.67 -3.91 -3.72
C MET A 336 11.68 -3.49 -2.64
N GLY A 337 12.07 -3.59 -1.37
CA GLY A 337 11.24 -3.16 -0.25
C GLY A 337 11.37 -1.67 0.04
N TRP A 338 10.24 -0.96 0.01
CA TRP A 338 10.24 0.46 0.38
C TRP A 338 10.49 0.69 1.87
N ASN A 339 10.02 -0.20 2.73
CA ASN A 339 10.23 -0.15 4.18
C ASN A 339 10.48 -1.55 4.71
N ASN A 340 11.71 -1.98 4.76
CA ASN A 340 12.06 -3.27 5.33
C ASN A 340 12.21 -3.20 6.85
N ALA A 341 11.86 -4.29 7.54
CA ALA A 341 12.03 -4.39 8.99
C ALA A 341 13.48 -4.71 9.40
N ASP A 342 14.28 -5.24 8.48
CA ASP A 342 15.67 -5.69 8.68
C ASP A 342 16.55 -4.71 9.45
N ARG A 343 16.43 -3.43 9.20
CA ARG A 343 17.18 -2.37 9.88
C ARG A 343 16.84 -2.18 11.36
N ARG A 344 15.81 -2.83 11.88
CA ARG A 344 15.33 -2.67 13.26
C ARG A 344 15.63 -3.83 14.15
N PHE A 345 16.06 -4.94 13.59
CA PHE A 345 16.47 -6.08 14.39
C PHE A 345 17.55 -5.69 15.39
N ALA A 346 17.35 -6.09 16.63
CA ALA A 346 18.32 -5.90 17.70
C ALA A 346 19.23 -7.12 17.84
N ASP A 347 18.75 -8.28 17.41
CA ASP A 347 19.47 -9.54 17.41
C ASP A 347 19.94 -9.91 16.01
N ASP A 348 21.23 -10.20 15.85
CA ASP A 348 21.83 -10.51 14.55
C ASP A 348 21.42 -11.89 14.02
N ASP A 349 21.23 -12.86 14.90
CA ASP A 349 20.82 -14.22 14.50
C ASP A 349 19.37 -14.20 13.99
N ALA A 350 18.49 -13.43 14.66
CA ALA A 350 17.13 -13.21 14.20
C ALA A 350 17.09 -12.47 12.85
N LEU A 351 17.94 -11.45 12.66
CA LEU A 351 18.08 -10.78 11.36
C LEU A 351 18.54 -11.75 10.27
N LEU A 352 19.60 -12.52 10.54
CA LEU A 352 20.15 -13.47 9.58
C LEU A 352 19.15 -14.58 9.24
N ALA A 353 18.33 -15.02 10.20
CA ALA A 353 17.26 -15.98 9.95
C ALA A 353 16.18 -15.40 9.02
N ALA A 354 15.71 -14.17 9.27
CA ALA A 354 14.73 -13.52 8.40
C ALA A 354 15.28 -13.24 6.99
N LEU A 355 16.56 -12.88 6.87
CA LEU A 355 17.22 -12.64 5.59
C LEU A 355 17.21 -13.87 4.67
N LYS A 356 17.24 -15.09 5.20
CA LYS A 356 17.11 -16.31 4.37
C LYS A 356 15.80 -16.31 3.58
N ALA A 357 14.68 -15.98 4.23
CA ALA A 357 13.39 -15.93 3.57
C ALA A 357 13.31 -14.76 2.57
N TYR A 358 13.89 -13.61 2.91
CA TYR A 358 13.92 -12.44 2.02
C TYR A 358 14.76 -12.69 0.78
N GLU A 359 15.94 -13.27 0.92
CA GLU A 359 16.83 -13.63 -0.20
C GLU A 359 16.16 -14.65 -1.12
N ALA A 360 15.53 -15.67 -0.55
CA ALA A 360 14.78 -16.67 -1.32
C ALA A 360 13.61 -16.04 -2.09
N ALA A 361 12.98 -15.00 -1.56
CA ALA A 361 11.95 -14.22 -2.22
C ALA A 361 12.50 -13.17 -3.22
N GLY A 362 13.81 -13.12 -3.44
CA GLY A 362 14.46 -12.16 -4.35
C GLY A 362 14.54 -10.74 -3.81
N ILE A 363 14.30 -10.54 -2.51
CA ILE A 363 14.37 -9.22 -1.88
C ILE A 363 15.83 -8.82 -1.68
N ARG A 364 16.25 -7.76 -2.36
CA ARG A 364 17.65 -7.29 -2.37
C ARG A 364 17.81 -5.79 -2.12
N PHE A 365 16.71 -5.11 -1.82
CA PHE A 365 16.74 -3.68 -1.58
C PHE A 365 16.60 -3.40 -0.09
N VAL A 366 17.56 -2.69 0.47
CA VAL A 366 17.58 -2.27 1.86
C VAL A 366 17.58 -0.76 1.93
N ARG A 367 16.59 -0.22 2.60
CA ARG A 367 16.52 1.20 2.85
C ARG A 367 17.21 1.52 4.18
N LEU A 368 18.26 2.30 4.11
CA LEU A 368 19.14 2.58 5.24
C LEU A 368 18.63 3.70 6.16
N ASP A 369 17.75 4.57 5.68
CA ASP A 369 17.20 5.63 6.52
C ASP A 369 15.74 5.95 6.22
N ARG A 370 15.15 6.76 7.08
CA ARG A 370 13.79 7.27 6.94
C ARG A 370 13.77 8.78 6.69
N CYS A 371 14.47 9.38 5.91
CA CYS A 371 14.45 10.84 5.70
C CYS A 371 15.67 11.59 6.22
N GLY A 372 16.71 10.89 6.62
CA GLY A 372 17.95 11.52 7.07
C GLY A 372 17.85 12.36 8.34
N LEU A 373 16.70 12.37 9.00
CA LEU A 373 16.48 13.17 10.21
C LEU A 373 16.85 12.40 11.49
N ASP A 374 16.70 11.07 11.46
CA ASP A 374 17.04 10.22 12.60
C ASP A 374 18.07 9.17 12.19
N PRO A 375 19.29 9.22 12.71
CA PRO A 375 20.28 8.19 12.44
C PRO A 375 19.81 6.86 13.01
N PHE A 376 19.91 5.80 12.20
CA PHE A 376 19.79 4.44 12.73
C PHE A 376 21.08 4.11 13.47
N PRO A 377 21.05 3.79 14.75
CA PRO A 377 22.26 3.52 15.53
C PRO A 377 23.09 2.38 14.91
N ARG A 378 22.44 1.42 14.23
CA ARG A 378 23.05 0.21 13.68
C ARG A 378 23.22 0.21 12.16
N VAL A 379 23.03 1.34 11.46
CA VAL A 379 23.16 1.40 9.99
C VAL A 379 24.47 0.80 9.51
N GLY A 380 25.58 1.19 10.11
CA GLY A 380 26.91 0.68 9.72
C GLY A 380 27.06 -0.82 9.98
N GLU A 381 26.55 -1.31 11.11
CA GLU A 381 26.60 -2.74 11.48
C GLU A 381 25.74 -3.58 10.53
N ILE A 382 24.49 -3.18 10.31
CA ILE A 382 23.58 -3.88 9.39
C ILE A 382 24.15 -3.87 7.98
N ARG A 383 24.68 -2.74 7.53
CA ARG A 383 25.34 -2.65 6.24
C ARG A 383 26.50 -3.64 6.14
N ASN A 384 27.35 -3.74 7.17
CA ASN A 384 28.46 -4.68 7.19
C ASN A 384 27.98 -6.15 7.16
N ILE A 385 26.87 -6.46 7.82
CA ILE A 385 26.24 -7.80 7.76
C ILE A 385 25.78 -8.10 6.33
N LEU A 386 25.08 -7.14 5.69
CA LEU A 386 24.56 -7.29 4.34
C LEU A 386 25.67 -7.37 3.29
N ASP A 387 26.73 -6.56 3.41
CA ASP A 387 27.87 -6.56 2.49
C ASP A 387 28.66 -7.89 2.52
N LYS A 388 28.57 -8.65 3.62
CA LYS A 388 29.17 -9.98 3.74
C LYS A 388 28.28 -11.10 3.21
N ARG A 389 27.06 -10.80 2.77
CA ARG A 389 26.13 -11.81 2.22
C ARG A 389 26.53 -12.17 0.79
N PRO A 390 26.29 -13.41 0.36
CA PRO A 390 26.55 -13.85 -1.02
C PRO A 390 25.66 -13.17 -2.06
N VAL A 391 24.63 -12.46 -1.61
CA VAL A 391 23.67 -11.73 -2.44
C VAL A 391 23.98 -10.24 -2.36
N SER A 392 24.10 -9.60 -3.51
CA SER A 392 24.25 -8.13 -3.57
C SER A 392 22.97 -7.43 -3.14
N TYR A 393 23.08 -6.52 -2.20
CA TYR A 393 21.97 -5.66 -1.79
C TYR A 393 22.08 -4.29 -2.44
N ILE A 394 20.94 -3.74 -2.85
CA ILE A 394 20.82 -2.35 -3.28
C ILE A 394 20.55 -1.53 -2.03
N HIS A 395 21.51 -0.72 -1.64
CA HIS A 395 21.36 0.20 -0.51
C HIS A 395 20.78 1.52 -0.99
N ALA A 396 19.80 2.05 -0.25
CA ALA A 396 19.23 3.34 -0.56
C ALA A 396 19.16 4.27 0.64
N ALA A 397 19.61 5.49 0.42
CA ALA A 397 19.25 6.62 1.23
C ALA A 397 18.00 7.28 0.68
N ARG A 398 17.08 7.68 1.50
CA ARG A 398 15.96 8.54 1.11
C ARG A 398 16.33 9.98 1.38
N LEU A 399 16.43 10.76 0.34
CA LEU A 399 16.25 12.19 0.47
C LEU A 399 14.81 12.36 0.91
N GLY A 400 14.62 12.46 2.20
CA GLY A 400 13.32 12.48 2.84
C GLY A 400 12.35 13.27 2.03
N ASP A 401 11.06 12.98 2.13
CA ASP A 401 10.10 13.71 1.34
C ASP A 401 10.60 15.12 1.18
N LEU A 402 10.99 15.52 -0.02
CA LEU A 402 11.12 16.94 -0.33
C LEU A 402 9.88 17.66 0.20
N TRP A 403 8.81 16.89 0.30
CA TRP A 403 7.56 17.16 0.99
C TRP A 403 7.67 17.31 2.51
N MET A 404 8.41 16.47 3.23
CA MET A 404 8.62 16.66 4.68
C MET A 404 9.60 17.81 4.93
N MET A 405 10.58 18.00 4.08
CA MET A 405 11.42 19.22 4.11
C MET A 405 10.59 20.47 3.81
N SER A 406 9.50 20.35 3.06
CA SER A 406 8.59 21.45 2.74
C SER A 406 7.62 21.81 3.88
N ARG A 407 7.51 20.99 4.95
CA ARG A 407 6.67 21.34 6.09
C ARG A 407 7.36 22.42 6.93
N VAL A 408 6.93 23.66 6.74
CA VAL A 408 7.48 24.87 7.40
C VAL A 408 7.54 24.76 8.95
N GLY A 409 6.64 23.99 9.55
CA GLY A 409 6.62 23.79 11.01
C GLY A 409 7.70 22.88 11.58
N LEU A 410 8.36 22.06 10.75
CA LEU A 410 9.33 21.07 11.21
C LEU A 410 10.78 21.57 11.13
N ASN A 411 11.05 22.65 10.43
CA ASN A 411 12.42 23.07 10.17
C ASN A 411 12.68 24.54 10.52
N LYS A 412 12.78 24.83 11.83
CA LYS A 412 13.19 26.15 12.34
C LYS A 412 14.55 26.58 11.76
N LYS A 413 15.46 25.65 11.50
CA LYS A 413 16.78 25.92 10.91
C LYS A 413 16.66 26.37 9.45
N LEU A 414 15.81 25.70 8.66
CA LEU A 414 15.53 26.11 7.28
C LEU A 414 14.90 27.50 7.24
N LEU A 415 13.90 27.75 8.09
CA LEU A 415 13.26 29.06 8.18
C LEU A 415 14.25 30.16 8.54
N ALA A 416 15.14 29.90 9.50
CA ALA A 416 16.21 30.84 9.87
C ALA A 416 17.21 31.05 8.72
N ALA A 417 17.65 29.98 8.04
CA ALA A 417 18.55 30.08 6.90
C ALA A 417 17.93 30.89 5.75
N MET A 418 16.60 30.85 5.62
CA MET A 418 15.86 31.65 4.61
C MET A 418 15.49 33.06 5.11
N GLY A 419 16.07 33.52 6.21
CA GLY A 419 15.78 34.87 6.77
C GLY A 419 14.35 35.04 7.25
N GLY A 420 13.72 33.97 7.73
CA GLY A 420 12.33 33.97 8.22
C GLY A 420 11.27 34.03 7.10
N ARG A 421 11.65 34.02 5.84
CA ARG A 421 10.75 34.16 4.69
C ARG A 421 10.76 32.91 3.80
N LEU A 422 9.74 32.09 3.96
CA LEU A 422 9.47 30.99 3.05
C LEU A 422 8.19 31.27 2.26
N SER A 423 8.28 31.16 0.94
CA SER A 423 7.08 31.15 0.11
C SER A 423 6.38 29.79 0.28
N VAL A 424 5.16 29.83 0.77
CA VAL A 424 4.33 28.64 1.00
C VAL A 424 3.29 28.48 -0.09
N THR A 425 2.86 27.25 -0.33
CA THR A 425 1.84 26.94 -1.33
C THR A 425 0.49 27.57 -0.97
N SER A 426 -0.24 27.97 -1.99
CA SER A 426 -1.62 28.44 -1.89
C SER A 426 -2.53 27.55 -2.72
N ASP A 427 -3.65 27.10 -2.14
CA ASP A 427 -4.66 26.32 -2.85
C ASP A 427 -5.61 27.23 -3.68
N LYS A 428 -6.58 26.63 -4.34
CA LYS A 428 -7.58 27.35 -5.16
C LYS A 428 -8.42 28.37 -4.37
N ALA A 429 -8.52 28.22 -3.07
CA ALA A 429 -9.24 29.14 -2.20
C ALA A 429 -8.32 30.21 -1.58
N GLY A 430 -7.06 30.30 -2.02
CA GLY A 430 -6.07 31.21 -1.46
C GLY A 430 -5.54 30.80 -0.09
N ARG A 431 -5.92 29.63 0.43
CA ARG A 431 -5.48 29.15 1.74
C ARG A 431 -4.05 28.71 1.67
N ARG A 432 -3.24 29.16 2.61
CA ARG A 432 -1.85 28.74 2.71
C ARG A 432 -1.74 27.33 3.27
N ALA A 433 -1.01 26.49 2.57
CA ALA A 433 -0.63 25.18 3.08
C ALA A 433 0.79 25.25 3.69
N ASN A 434 1.07 24.33 4.63
CA ASN A 434 2.40 24.24 5.27
C ASN A 434 3.46 23.58 4.35
N LYS A 435 3.49 23.95 3.05
CA LYS A 435 4.41 23.39 2.07
C LYS A 435 5.16 24.50 1.37
N ILE A 436 6.41 24.26 1.00
CA ILE A 436 7.20 25.22 0.23
C ILE A 436 6.62 25.32 -1.19
N CYS A 437 6.54 26.54 -1.70
CA CYS A 437 6.10 26.79 -3.06
C CYS A 437 7.08 26.13 -4.07
N PRO A 438 6.61 25.38 -5.07
CA PRO A 438 7.48 24.74 -6.06
C PRO A 438 8.40 25.70 -6.82
N GLN A 439 7.88 26.88 -7.19
CA GLN A 439 8.69 27.93 -7.83
C GLN A 439 9.82 28.42 -6.92
N PHE A 440 9.55 28.57 -5.61
CA PHE A 440 10.56 28.93 -4.63
C PHE A 440 11.60 27.81 -4.47
N PHE A 441 11.14 26.58 -4.33
CA PHE A 441 12.02 25.42 -4.18
C PHE A 441 13.00 25.30 -5.34
N SER A 442 12.51 25.35 -6.57
CA SER A 442 13.30 25.05 -7.78
C SER A 442 14.15 26.22 -8.27
N HIS A 443 13.90 27.47 -7.83
CA HIS A 443 14.55 28.66 -8.37
C HIS A 443 15.13 29.61 -7.31
N ASN A 444 15.11 29.25 -6.04
CA ASN A 444 15.70 30.09 -5.00
C ASN A 444 17.15 29.65 -4.70
N GLU A 445 18.10 30.50 -5.03
CA GLU A 445 19.53 30.22 -4.90
C GLU A 445 19.95 29.95 -3.44
N ARG A 446 19.39 30.69 -2.45
CA ARG A 446 19.69 30.44 -1.03
C ARG A 446 19.19 29.07 -0.59
N PHE A 447 18.03 28.65 -1.10
CA PHE A 447 17.49 27.34 -0.81
C PHE A 447 18.36 26.25 -1.43
N TYR A 448 18.79 26.44 -2.68
CA TYR A 448 19.73 25.55 -3.34
C TYR A 448 21.02 25.37 -2.52
N ARG A 449 21.67 26.46 -2.12
CA ARG A 449 22.88 26.41 -1.29
C ARG A 449 22.63 25.71 0.07
N HIS A 450 21.47 25.94 0.69
CA HIS A 450 21.13 25.25 1.93
C HIS A 450 20.96 23.72 1.74
N LEU A 451 20.38 23.28 0.62
CA LEU A 451 20.33 21.86 0.28
C LEU A 451 21.72 21.29 0.06
N GLU A 452 22.57 22.01 -0.68
CA GLU A 452 23.91 21.59 -1.04
C GLU A 452 24.86 21.52 0.16
N GLU A 453 24.86 22.53 1.02
CA GLU A 453 25.83 22.65 2.10
C GLU A 453 25.43 21.87 3.36
N PHE A 454 24.14 21.73 3.62
CA PHE A 454 23.67 21.19 4.89
C PHE A 454 22.75 19.98 4.79
N VAL A 455 21.70 20.04 3.95
CA VAL A 455 20.63 19.04 4.00
C VAL A 455 21.09 17.73 3.39
N ILE A 456 21.48 17.75 2.13
CA ILE A 456 21.85 16.53 1.38
C ILE A 456 23.11 15.87 1.96
N PRO A 457 24.22 16.59 2.22
CA PRO A 457 25.40 15.99 2.83
C PRO A 457 25.12 15.37 4.19
N GLN A 458 24.30 16.01 5.03
CA GLN A 458 23.94 15.46 6.33
C GLN A 458 23.14 14.15 6.20
N ILE A 459 22.20 14.08 5.25
CA ILE A 459 21.41 12.86 4.97
C ILE A 459 22.34 11.74 4.51
N LEU A 460 23.19 12.01 3.54
CA LEU A 460 24.07 11.01 2.95
C LEU A 460 25.08 10.48 3.98
N THR A 461 25.68 11.37 4.76
CA THR A 461 26.62 10.98 5.83
C THR A 461 25.96 10.12 6.89
N LYS A 462 24.77 10.52 7.36
CA LYS A 462 24.02 9.76 8.36
C LYS A 462 23.55 8.39 7.86
N SER A 463 23.24 8.27 6.57
CA SER A 463 22.85 7.02 5.93
C SER A 463 24.03 6.12 5.61
N GLY A 464 25.27 6.57 5.84
CA GLY A 464 26.47 5.78 5.53
C GLY A 464 26.58 5.42 4.04
N VAL A 465 26.18 6.34 3.18
CA VAL A 465 26.15 6.13 1.71
C VAL A 465 27.53 5.86 1.16
N LYS A 466 27.65 4.88 0.28
CA LYS A 466 28.89 4.45 -0.41
C LYS A 466 28.71 4.54 -1.91
N ASP A 467 29.79 4.27 -2.64
CA ASP A 467 29.79 4.22 -4.10
C ASP A 467 28.74 3.27 -4.67
N GLY A 468 28.02 3.73 -5.68
CA GLY A 468 26.98 2.96 -6.36
C GLY A 468 25.65 2.86 -5.64
N ASP A 469 25.53 3.39 -4.42
CA ASP A 469 24.28 3.39 -3.69
C ASP A 469 23.20 4.23 -4.38
N TRP A 470 21.96 3.90 -4.04
CA TRP A 470 20.81 4.61 -4.57
C TRP A 470 20.34 5.69 -3.60
N VAL A 471 19.84 6.77 -4.18
CA VAL A 471 19.13 7.82 -3.46
C VAL A 471 17.73 7.90 -4.03
N THR A 472 16.71 7.76 -3.19
CA THR A 472 15.32 7.79 -3.62
C THR A 472 14.71 9.15 -3.32
N MET A 473 14.01 9.73 -4.29
CA MET A 473 13.18 10.92 -4.14
C MET A 473 11.71 10.53 -4.16
N ASP A 474 10.94 11.08 -3.23
CA ASP A 474 9.49 10.95 -3.23
C ASP A 474 8.87 12.24 -3.80
N MET A 475 8.35 12.15 -5.02
CA MET A 475 7.83 13.29 -5.79
C MET A 475 6.32 13.48 -5.65
N GLU A 476 5.62 12.60 -4.93
CA GLU A 476 4.15 12.62 -4.79
C GLU A 476 3.52 14.00 -4.54
N PRO A 477 4.07 14.83 -3.66
CA PRO A 477 3.44 16.09 -3.31
C PRO A 477 3.49 17.16 -4.39
N TRP A 478 4.41 17.02 -5.31
CA TRP A 478 4.65 18.03 -6.35
C TRP A 478 3.78 17.82 -7.57
N GLN A 479 3.25 16.61 -7.68
CA GLN A 479 2.48 16.13 -8.81
C GLN A 479 1.01 16.50 -8.73
N SER A 480 0.50 16.95 -7.58
CA SER A 480 -0.87 17.41 -7.55
C SER A 480 -0.96 18.78 -8.25
N GLY A 481 -1.43 18.81 -9.48
CA GLY A 481 -1.74 20.01 -10.25
C GLY A 481 -2.77 20.93 -9.60
N THR A 482 -3.13 20.64 -8.35
CA THR A 482 -4.08 21.41 -7.56
C THR A 482 -3.46 22.56 -6.78
N TYR A 483 -2.14 22.79 -6.87
CA TYR A 483 -1.40 23.95 -6.35
C TYR A 483 -0.02 24.06 -7.03
N CYS A 484 0.72 25.14 -6.98
CA CYS A 484 0.54 26.30 -6.12
C CYS A 484 0.05 27.50 -6.95
N TYR A 485 -0.95 28.21 -6.46
CA TYR A 485 -1.48 29.44 -7.09
C TYR A 485 -1.05 30.70 -6.32
N CYS A 486 0.09 30.69 -5.66
CA CYS A 486 0.63 31.88 -5.02
C CYS A 486 1.13 32.88 -6.07
N THR A 487 1.25 34.15 -5.68
CA THR A 487 1.73 35.24 -6.56
C THR A 487 3.02 34.86 -7.28
N ASN A 488 4.00 34.22 -6.61
CA ASN A 488 5.26 33.81 -7.25
C ASN A 488 5.01 32.81 -8.40
N CYS A 489 4.13 31.82 -8.20
CA CYS A 489 3.83 30.84 -9.25
C CYS A 489 3.06 31.49 -10.40
N LEU A 490 2.07 32.34 -10.10
CA LEU A 490 1.30 33.03 -11.14
C LEU A 490 2.15 34.04 -11.92
N THR A 491 3.03 34.79 -11.26
CA THR A 491 4.00 35.66 -11.92
C THR A 491 4.96 34.90 -12.86
N ALA A 492 5.49 33.79 -12.37
CA ALA A 492 6.35 32.92 -13.16
C ALA A 492 5.61 32.29 -14.34
N PHE A 493 4.36 31.85 -14.10
CA PHE A 493 3.49 31.33 -15.16
C PHE A 493 3.16 32.36 -16.23
N GLY A 494 2.83 33.61 -15.85
CA GLY A 494 2.58 34.68 -16.80
C GLY A 494 3.76 34.87 -17.77
N LYS A 495 5.00 34.92 -17.23
CA LYS A 495 6.22 34.98 -18.05
C LYS A 495 6.38 33.75 -18.94
N PHE A 496 6.12 32.55 -18.40
CA PHE A 496 6.20 31.27 -19.13
C PHE A 496 5.20 31.23 -20.29
N ALA A 497 3.95 31.63 -20.01
CA ALA A 497 2.85 31.67 -20.96
C ALA A 497 2.90 32.89 -21.91
N LYS A 498 3.97 33.74 -21.80
CA LYS A 498 4.18 34.99 -22.59
C LYS A 498 2.98 35.95 -22.47
N LEU A 499 2.46 36.10 -21.25
CA LEU A 499 1.43 37.10 -20.95
C LEU A 499 2.10 38.42 -20.59
N ASP A 500 1.47 39.54 -20.92
CA ASP A 500 1.89 40.91 -20.60
C ASP A 500 1.53 41.32 -19.17
N HIS A 501 0.79 40.48 -18.47
CA HIS A 501 0.35 40.70 -17.09
C HIS A 501 0.54 39.43 -16.22
N VAL A 502 0.36 39.58 -14.94
CA VAL A 502 0.30 38.45 -14.00
C VAL A 502 -1.12 37.92 -14.01
N PRO A 503 -1.34 36.67 -14.51
CA PRO A 503 -2.68 36.10 -14.56
C PRO A 503 -3.18 35.78 -13.16
N ASP A 504 -4.49 35.78 -13.01
CA ASP A 504 -5.13 35.17 -11.85
C ASP A 504 -5.21 33.65 -12.03
N MET A 505 -5.72 32.98 -11.01
CA MET A 505 -5.88 31.53 -11.02
C MET A 505 -6.88 31.08 -12.09
N ALA A 506 -7.97 31.80 -12.29
CA ALA A 506 -9.01 31.42 -13.23
C ALA A 506 -8.46 31.46 -14.65
N GLU A 507 -7.76 32.52 -15.00
CA GLU A 507 -7.06 32.64 -16.29
C GLU A 507 -6.00 31.55 -16.49
N ALA A 508 -5.16 31.28 -15.48
CA ALA A 508 -4.15 30.22 -15.56
C ALA A 508 -4.80 28.83 -15.82
N LEU A 509 -5.98 28.58 -15.23
CA LEU A 509 -6.72 27.33 -15.43
C LEU A 509 -7.41 27.22 -16.79
N THR A 510 -7.68 28.32 -17.49
CA THR A 510 -8.14 28.27 -18.89
C THR A 510 -7.05 27.75 -19.83
N LYS A 511 -5.78 27.94 -19.48
CA LYS A 511 -4.60 27.50 -20.25
C LYS A 511 -4.04 26.18 -19.68
N LYS A 512 -4.88 25.16 -19.51
CA LYS A 512 -4.58 23.93 -18.78
C LYS A 512 -3.29 23.24 -19.24
N ASP A 513 -3.06 23.13 -20.55
CA ASP A 513 -1.88 22.43 -21.07
C ASP A 513 -0.60 23.21 -20.82
N VAL A 514 -0.66 24.53 -20.97
CA VAL A 514 0.48 25.43 -20.69
C VAL A 514 0.80 25.42 -19.19
N TRP A 515 -0.25 25.41 -18.35
CA TRP A 515 -0.08 25.29 -16.89
C TRP A 515 0.55 23.96 -16.50
N ALA A 516 0.09 22.85 -17.10
CA ALA A 516 0.67 21.54 -16.87
C ALA A 516 2.15 21.50 -17.25
N GLU A 517 2.50 22.03 -18.43
CA GLU A 517 3.89 22.11 -18.89
C GLU A 517 4.76 22.97 -17.96
N PHE A 518 4.24 24.12 -17.52
CA PHE A 518 4.91 24.96 -16.54
C PHE A 518 5.19 24.21 -15.22
N ARG A 519 4.24 23.40 -14.76
CA ARG A 519 4.40 22.60 -13.54
C ARG A 519 5.46 21.50 -13.72
N VAL A 520 5.47 20.85 -14.86
CA VAL A 520 6.46 19.85 -15.23
C VAL A 520 7.89 20.38 -15.12
N ARG A 521 8.13 21.61 -15.58
CA ARG A 521 9.46 22.21 -15.51
C ARG A 521 9.96 22.45 -14.08
N HIS A 522 9.06 22.69 -13.12
CA HIS A 522 9.44 22.78 -11.71
C HIS A 522 9.92 21.44 -11.15
N SER A 523 9.20 20.37 -11.46
CA SER A 523 9.61 19.01 -11.07
C SER A 523 10.98 18.68 -11.69
N ALA A 524 11.14 18.90 -12.99
CA ALA A 524 12.39 18.63 -13.69
C ALA A 524 13.57 19.40 -13.09
N ARG A 525 13.38 20.68 -12.80
CA ARG A 525 14.44 21.50 -12.18
C ARG A 525 14.76 21.01 -10.74
N ALA A 526 13.78 20.55 -9.99
CA ALA A 526 14.04 20.01 -8.66
C ALA A 526 14.86 18.71 -8.72
N VAL A 527 14.55 17.82 -9.66
CA VAL A 527 15.31 16.56 -9.89
C VAL A 527 16.73 16.89 -10.34
N GLU A 528 16.88 17.79 -11.30
CA GLU A 528 18.17 18.28 -11.78
C GLU A 528 19.04 18.80 -10.64
N MET A 529 18.52 19.74 -9.83
CA MET A 529 19.21 20.29 -8.66
C MET A 529 19.71 19.20 -7.70
N VAL A 530 18.84 18.25 -7.39
CA VAL A 530 19.21 17.15 -6.48
C VAL A 530 20.29 16.29 -7.10
N LYS A 531 20.18 15.96 -8.39
CA LYS A 531 21.21 15.19 -9.10
C LYS A 531 22.55 15.91 -9.14
N GLU A 532 22.55 17.22 -9.43
CA GLU A 532 23.77 18.04 -9.41
C GLU A 532 24.46 17.99 -8.03
N ILE A 533 23.69 18.19 -6.96
CA ILE A 533 24.22 18.16 -5.60
C ILE A 533 24.74 16.77 -5.23
N LEU A 534 23.99 15.72 -5.56
CA LEU A 534 24.41 14.34 -5.29
C LEU A 534 25.72 14.01 -5.99
N HIS A 535 25.86 14.39 -7.27
CA HIS A 535 27.05 14.08 -8.06
C HIS A 535 28.27 14.90 -7.65
N ARG A 536 28.10 16.11 -7.11
CA ARG A 536 29.21 16.84 -6.47
C ARG A 536 29.68 16.14 -5.19
N TYR A 537 28.74 15.57 -4.43
CA TYR A 537 29.08 14.80 -3.24
C TYR A 537 29.72 13.46 -3.60
N ASN A 538 29.11 12.69 -4.49
CA ASN A 538 29.61 11.42 -4.99
C ASN A 538 29.01 11.11 -6.38
N PRO A 539 29.79 11.14 -7.46
CA PRO A 539 29.30 10.97 -8.83
C PRO A 539 28.82 9.55 -9.15
N THR A 540 29.10 8.57 -8.29
CA THR A 540 28.64 7.17 -8.48
C THR A 540 27.25 6.91 -7.96
N LEU A 541 26.65 7.85 -7.18
CA LEU A 541 25.32 7.72 -6.64
C LEU A 541 24.25 7.74 -7.72
N LYS A 542 23.30 6.85 -7.58
CA LYS A 542 22.15 6.75 -8.47
C LYS A 542 20.95 7.46 -7.87
N LEU A 543 20.25 8.23 -8.68
CA LEU A 543 19.03 8.91 -8.30
C LEU A 543 17.81 8.22 -8.90
N VAL A 544 16.87 7.84 -8.05
CA VAL A 544 15.64 7.16 -8.44
C VAL A 544 14.46 7.94 -7.87
N ASP A 545 13.48 8.24 -8.68
CA ASP A 545 12.25 8.86 -8.22
C ASP A 545 11.20 7.81 -7.81
N TYR A 546 10.30 8.23 -6.94
CA TYR A 546 9.06 7.55 -6.66
C TYR A 546 7.89 8.42 -7.09
N ASP A 547 7.04 7.84 -7.90
CA ASP A 547 5.89 8.53 -8.49
C ASP A 547 4.62 7.70 -8.39
N TYR A 548 3.49 8.35 -8.69
CA TYR A 548 2.22 7.67 -8.92
C TYR A 548 2.25 6.85 -10.20
N ILE A 549 1.16 6.13 -10.47
CA ILE A 549 1.00 5.36 -11.69
C ILE A 549 1.26 6.25 -12.90
N LEU A 550 2.30 5.86 -13.62
CA LEU A 550 2.59 6.39 -14.91
C LEU A 550 1.78 5.60 -15.95
N GLU A 551 0.97 6.29 -16.72
CA GLU A 551 0.27 5.74 -17.88
C GLU A 551 0.78 6.45 -19.13
N TYR A 552 1.98 6.07 -19.54
CA TYR A 552 2.62 6.66 -20.71
C TYR A 552 1.78 6.40 -21.96
N GLY A 553 1.63 7.43 -22.79
CA GLY A 553 0.85 7.30 -24.03
C GLY A 553 -0.67 7.38 -23.85
N ASN A 554 -1.19 7.55 -22.65
CA ASN A 554 -2.60 7.86 -22.42
C ASN A 554 -2.77 9.37 -22.16
N PRO A 555 -3.04 10.20 -23.18
CA PRO A 555 -3.21 11.65 -23.03
C PRO A 555 -4.45 12.01 -22.21
N GLU A 556 -5.40 11.09 -22.12
CA GLU A 556 -6.65 11.27 -21.36
C GLU A 556 -6.53 10.82 -19.90
N SER A 557 -5.41 10.22 -19.51
CA SER A 557 -5.20 9.87 -18.12
C SER A 557 -5.25 11.13 -17.26
N ARG A 558 -6.32 11.26 -16.48
CA ARG A 558 -6.51 12.38 -15.55
C ARG A 558 -5.36 12.49 -14.55
N ALA A 559 -4.73 11.38 -14.21
CA ALA A 559 -3.54 11.35 -13.38
C ALA A 559 -2.38 12.06 -14.08
N ASN A 560 -2.16 11.78 -15.36
CA ASN A 560 -1.12 12.41 -16.17
C ASN A 560 -1.40 13.90 -16.37
N PHE A 561 -2.65 14.26 -16.62
CA PHE A 561 -3.04 15.64 -16.85
C PHE A 561 -2.98 16.51 -15.57
N ILE A 562 -3.59 16.05 -14.48
CA ILE A 562 -3.66 16.81 -13.22
C ILE A 562 -2.27 16.92 -12.56
N ARG A 563 -1.43 15.92 -12.75
CA ARG A 563 -0.13 15.79 -12.07
C ARG A 563 1.06 16.15 -12.94
N GLY A 564 0.87 16.28 -14.25
CA GLY A 564 1.96 16.49 -15.19
C GLY A 564 2.87 15.26 -15.38
N CYS A 565 2.62 14.15 -14.68
CA CYS A 565 3.55 13.04 -14.48
C CYS A 565 4.11 12.43 -15.77
N ALA A 566 3.31 12.27 -16.83
CA ALA A 566 3.80 11.63 -18.04
C ALA A 566 4.84 12.48 -18.80
N LYS A 567 4.68 13.80 -18.77
CA LYS A 567 5.67 14.72 -19.35
C LYS A 567 6.88 14.87 -18.43
N ASP A 568 6.65 14.91 -17.11
CA ASP A 568 7.69 14.99 -16.10
C ASP A 568 8.67 13.83 -16.20
N THR A 569 8.18 12.63 -16.30
CA THR A 569 9.03 11.45 -16.35
C THR A 569 10.00 11.49 -17.52
N LEU A 570 9.54 11.91 -18.69
CA LEU A 570 10.44 12.07 -19.85
C LEU A 570 11.46 13.17 -19.68
N MET A 571 11.08 14.30 -19.10
CA MET A 571 12.01 15.39 -18.82
C MET A 571 13.01 15.01 -17.74
N ASN A 572 12.56 14.21 -16.75
CA ASN A 572 13.39 13.81 -15.64
C ASN A 572 14.33 12.65 -15.97
N GLU A 573 14.05 11.85 -17.01
CA GLU A 573 14.87 10.69 -17.38
C GLU A 573 16.35 11.01 -17.59
N GLN A 574 16.67 12.20 -18.08
CA GLN A 574 18.06 12.61 -18.23
C GLN A 574 18.82 12.71 -16.91
N TRP A 575 18.10 12.92 -15.79
CA TRP A 575 18.67 13.11 -14.46
C TRP A 575 18.50 11.87 -13.57
N LEU A 576 17.60 10.95 -13.93
CA LEU A 576 17.27 9.78 -13.16
C LEU A 576 18.00 8.54 -13.68
N ASP A 577 18.24 7.60 -12.76
CA ASP A 577 18.78 6.29 -13.06
C ASP A 577 17.71 5.18 -13.07
N GLY A 578 16.51 5.50 -12.59
CA GLY A 578 15.36 4.59 -12.58
C GLY A 578 14.10 5.24 -12.03
N HIS A 579 12.99 4.55 -12.20
CA HIS A 579 11.65 4.98 -11.79
C HIS A 579 10.98 3.95 -10.92
N LEU A 580 10.42 4.39 -9.80
CA LEU A 580 9.53 3.61 -8.93
C LEU A 580 8.11 4.17 -9.09
N CYS A 581 7.16 3.35 -9.51
CA CYS A 581 5.78 3.80 -9.69
C CYS A 581 4.78 2.97 -8.91
N SER A 582 3.89 3.63 -8.18
CA SER A 582 2.90 2.95 -7.35
C SER A 582 1.73 2.42 -8.16
N TYR A 583 1.57 1.11 -8.14
CA TYR A 583 0.35 0.43 -8.58
C TYR A 583 -0.49 -0.01 -7.38
N TYR A 584 0.16 -0.26 -6.27
CA TYR A 584 -0.40 -0.74 -5.01
C TYR A 584 -1.31 -1.96 -5.18
N HIS A 585 -2.62 -1.77 -5.14
CA HIS A 585 -3.65 -2.80 -5.28
C HIS A 585 -4.20 -2.93 -6.71
N ARG A 586 -3.63 -2.19 -7.67
CA ARG A 586 -4.11 -2.19 -9.05
C ARG A 586 -3.44 -3.34 -9.80
N ILE A 587 -4.14 -4.43 -9.90
CA ILE A 587 -3.79 -5.60 -10.69
C ILE A 587 -4.89 -5.82 -11.72
N GLY A 588 -4.51 -6.14 -12.94
CA GLY A 588 -5.45 -6.38 -14.01
C GLY A 588 -4.88 -5.98 -15.37
N LYS A 589 -5.68 -6.13 -16.40
CA LYS A 589 -5.33 -5.80 -17.78
C LYS A 589 -4.77 -4.38 -17.93
N ARG A 590 -5.39 -3.40 -17.30
CA ARG A 590 -4.92 -2.01 -17.35
C ARG A 590 -3.51 -1.84 -16.78
N SER A 591 -3.20 -2.48 -15.66
CA SER A 591 -1.85 -2.42 -15.08
C SER A 591 -0.83 -3.11 -15.98
N PHE A 592 -1.21 -4.23 -16.61
CA PHE A 592 -0.39 -4.92 -17.58
C PHE A 592 -0.04 -4.01 -18.75
N GLU A 593 -1.04 -3.39 -19.38
CA GLU A 593 -0.83 -2.50 -20.53
C GLU A 593 -0.04 -1.24 -20.14
N ALA A 594 -0.31 -0.67 -18.97
CA ALA A 594 0.44 0.47 -18.48
C ALA A 594 1.93 0.14 -18.26
N MET A 595 2.24 -1.02 -17.66
CA MET A 595 3.64 -1.47 -17.49
C MET A 595 4.30 -1.71 -18.84
N LYS A 596 3.61 -2.39 -19.77
CA LYS A 596 4.09 -2.65 -21.14
C LYS A 596 4.43 -1.35 -21.87
N ASN A 597 3.54 -0.37 -21.82
CA ASN A 597 3.74 0.93 -22.44
C ASN A 597 4.87 1.71 -21.79
N ASN A 598 4.94 1.71 -20.46
CA ASN A 598 5.99 2.43 -19.75
C ASN A 598 7.38 1.88 -20.09
N VAL A 599 7.57 0.57 -20.05
CA VAL A 599 8.86 -0.04 -20.39
C VAL A 599 9.28 0.23 -21.83
N ARG A 600 8.33 0.29 -22.79
CA ARG A 600 8.62 0.60 -24.18
C ARG A 600 9.06 2.03 -24.44
N HIS A 601 8.58 2.96 -23.63
CA HIS A 601 8.82 4.39 -23.84
C HIS A 601 9.91 4.96 -22.92
N LEU A 602 10.11 4.37 -21.74
CA LEU A 602 11.16 4.80 -20.82
C LEU A 602 12.50 4.21 -21.20
N LYS A 603 13.56 5.01 -21.13
CA LYS A 603 14.93 4.59 -21.38
C LYS A 603 15.63 4.05 -20.14
N LYS A 604 15.11 4.40 -18.98
CA LYS A 604 15.66 4.01 -17.68
C LYS A 604 14.90 2.85 -17.06
N ALA A 605 15.52 2.21 -16.10
CA ALA A 605 14.92 1.09 -15.38
C ALA A 605 13.58 1.48 -14.72
N TYR A 606 12.57 0.64 -14.90
CA TYR A 606 11.22 0.88 -14.40
C TYR A 606 10.79 -0.22 -13.43
N TYR A 607 10.42 0.16 -12.23
CA TYR A 607 10.05 -0.74 -11.14
C TYR A 607 8.63 -0.44 -10.65
N PRO A 608 7.62 -1.20 -11.09
CA PRO A 608 6.26 -1.04 -10.57
C PRO A 608 6.18 -1.46 -9.11
N MET A 609 5.43 -0.72 -8.29
CA MET A 609 5.34 -0.94 -6.85
C MET A 609 3.99 -1.53 -6.46
N ALA A 610 4.02 -2.73 -5.87
CA ALA A 610 2.86 -3.40 -5.29
C ALA A 610 2.55 -2.88 -3.87
N GLY A 611 1.29 -2.94 -3.45
CA GLY A 611 0.88 -2.78 -2.06
C GLY A 611 0.91 -4.12 -1.34
N LEU A 612 1.88 -4.30 -0.45
CA LEU A 612 1.92 -5.44 0.46
C LEU A 612 1.54 -4.98 1.87
N SER A 613 1.48 -5.92 2.80
CA SER A 613 1.14 -5.61 4.19
C SER A 613 2.06 -4.54 4.79
N GLY A 614 1.50 -3.60 5.51
CA GLY A 614 2.29 -2.53 6.11
C GLY A 614 1.54 -1.71 7.15
N PHE A 615 2.27 -0.79 7.77
CA PHE A 615 1.74 0.11 8.79
C PHE A 615 1.01 1.32 8.23
N ALA A 616 0.98 1.50 6.93
CA ALA A 616 0.40 2.69 6.35
C ALA A 616 -1.09 2.76 6.65
N SER A 617 -1.53 3.92 7.11
CA SER A 617 -2.92 4.18 7.50
C SER A 617 -3.90 4.10 6.35
N TRP A 618 -3.38 4.35 5.17
CA TRP A 618 -4.15 4.37 3.95
C TRP A 618 -4.20 3.00 3.26
N ILE A 619 -3.36 2.02 3.70
CA ILE A 619 -3.53 0.61 3.33
C ILE A 619 -4.47 -0.03 4.36
N ARG A 620 -5.63 -0.46 3.91
CA ARG A 620 -6.68 -1.04 4.75
C ARG A 620 -6.84 -2.53 4.43
N PRO A 621 -7.49 -3.30 5.31
CA PRO A 621 -7.96 -4.65 4.94
C PRO A 621 -8.68 -4.61 3.59
N GLY A 622 -8.44 -5.60 2.73
CA GLY A 622 -8.95 -5.64 1.37
C GLY A 622 -8.16 -4.82 0.33
N GLU A 623 -7.11 -4.10 0.75
CA GLU A 623 -6.21 -3.36 -0.16
C GLU A 623 -4.82 -3.98 -0.25
N VAL A 624 -4.54 -4.94 0.60
CA VAL A 624 -3.33 -5.74 0.53
C VAL A 624 -3.54 -6.83 -0.51
N LEU A 625 -2.57 -6.98 -1.39
CA LEU A 625 -2.59 -8.06 -2.35
C LEU A 625 -2.54 -9.42 -1.65
N ASN A 626 -3.36 -10.35 -2.06
CA ASN A 626 -3.25 -11.73 -1.61
C ASN A 626 -2.02 -12.42 -2.26
N PRO A 627 -1.57 -13.58 -1.77
CA PRO A 627 -0.39 -14.25 -2.30
C PRO A 627 -0.44 -14.52 -3.81
N HIS A 628 -1.59 -14.92 -4.37
CA HIS A 628 -1.74 -15.15 -5.81
C HIS A 628 -1.55 -13.85 -6.61
N GLN A 629 -2.10 -12.75 -6.12
CA GLN A 629 -1.94 -11.43 -6.73
C GLN A 629 -0.50 -10.92 -6.65
N VAL A 630 0.20 -11.19 -5.53
CA VAL A 630 1.64 -10.84 -5.39
C VAL A 630 2.46 -11.58 -6.43
N ARG A 631 2.26 -12.89 -6.59
CA ARG A 631 2.92 -13.69 -7.62
C ARG A 631 2.61 -13.16 -9.02
N GLN A 632 1.32 -12.91 -9.30
CA GLN A 632 0.88 -12.38 -10.59
C GLN A 632 1.52 -11.02 -10.90
N PHE A 633 1.56 -10.11 -9.92
CA PHE A 633 2.16 -8.79 -10.09
C PHE A 633 3.65 -8.86 -10.45
N ALA A 634 4.42 -9.69 -9.75
CA ALA A 634 5.83 -9.91 -10.04
C ALA A 634 6.03 -10.45 -11.47
N LEU A 635 5.22 -11.42 -11.87
CA LEU A 635 5.31 -12.01 -13.21
C LEU A 635 4.85 -11.06 -14.32
N VAL A 636 3.84 -10.22 -14.07
CA VAL A 636 3.44 -9.14 -14.99
C VAL A 636 4.58 -8.15 -15.20
N ALA A 637 5.25 -7.73 -14.13
CA ALA A 637 6.42 -6.87 -14.24
C ALA A 637 7.52 -7.53 -15.09
N PHE A 638 7.80 -8.80 -14.82
CA PHE A 638 8.83 -9.56 -15.54
C PHE A 638 8.57 -9.68 -17.04
N VAL A 639 7.40 -10.16 -17.44
CA VAL A 639 7.11 -10.37 -18.87
C VAL A 639 6.99 -9.07 -19.67
N ASN A 640 6.77 -7.95 -19.00
CA ASN A 640 6.81 -6.63 -19.61
C ASN A 640 8.23 -6.04 -19.63
N GLY A 641 9.26 -6.76 -19.18
CA GLY A 641 10.66 -6.36 -19.28
C GLY A 641 11.15 -5.45 -18.17
N CYS A 642 10.40 -5.33 -17.05
CA CYS A 642 10.90 -4.65 -15.86
C CYS A 642 12.06 -5.46 -15.26
N PRO A 643 13.14 -4.81 -14.78
CA PRO A 643 14.26 -5.52 -14.14
C PRO A 643 13.95 -5.94 -12.70
N GLY A 644 12.74 -5.70 -12.26
CA GLY A 644 12.24 -6.05 -10.94
C GLY A 644 10.95 -5.32 -10.63
N TYR A 645 10.55 -5.39 -9.38
CA TYR A 645 9.40 -4.64 -8.85
C TYR A 645 9.71 -4.15 -7.44
N ALA A 646 8.97 -3.15 -7.01
CA ALA A 646 9.02 -2.66 -5.65
C ALA A 646 7.76 -3.06 -4.89
N PHE A 647 7.79 -2.94 -3.56
CA PHE A 647 6.61 -3.13 -2.73
C PHE A 647 6.58 -2.15 -1.56
N TYR A 648 5.38 -1.73 -1.20
CA TYR A 648 5.05 -0.90 -0.06
C TYR A 648 4.10 -1.67 0.85
N SER A 649 4.28 -1.76 2.13
CA SER A 649 5.51 -1.56 2.87
C SER A 649 5.94 -2.91 3.42
N GLY A 650 7.23 -3.22 3.32
CA GLY A 650 7.80 -4.52 3.68
C GLY A 650 8.12 -4.67 5.17
N ASN A 651 7.32 -4.08 6.07
CA ASN A 651 7.61 -4.16 7.51
C ASN A 651 7.22 -5.49 8.14
N CYS A 652 6.18 -6.14 7.60
CA CYS A 652 5.72 -7.45 8.04
C CYS A 652 5.23 -8.21 6.83
N PHE A 653 5.90 -9.29 6.50
CA PHE A 653 5.47 -10.23 5.51
C PHE A 653 4.72 -11.37 6.17
N ASP A 654 3.76 -11.92 5.45
CA ASP A 654 3.27 -13.26 5.72
C ASP A 654 4.13 -14.28 4.97
N GLY A 655 4.32 -15.46 5.54
CA GLY A 655 5.07 -16.52 4.88
C GLY A 655 4.44 -16.97 3.56
N GLU A 656 3.11 -16.92 3.41
CA GLU A 656 2.43 -17.24 2.16
C GLU A 656 2.78 -16.23 1.06
N MET A 657 2.89 -14.92 1.43
CA MET A 657 3.36 -13.90 0.49
C MET A 657 4.80 -14.13 0.05
N LEU A 658 5.68 -14.47 0.99
CA LEU A 658 7.08 -14.78 0.66
C LEU A 658 7.18 -16.03 -0.21
N ILE A 659 6.37 -17.06 0.02
CA ILE A 659 6.29 -18.25 -0.84
C ILE A 659 5.85 -17.84 -2.26
N ALA A 660 4.83 -17.00 -2.39
CA ALA A 660 4.38 -16.52 -3.69
C ALA A 660 5.46 -15.73 -4.44
N MET A 661 6.28 -14.95 -3.70
CA MET A 661 7.44 -14.27 -4.27
C MET A 661 8.53 -15.26 -4.68
N MET A 662 8.81 -16.30 -3.87
CA MET A 662 9.77 -17.36 -4.19
C MET A 662 9.34 -18.14 -5.44
N GLU A 663 8.06 -18.48 -5.56
CA GLU A 663 7.51 -19.14 -6.76
C GLU A 663 7.64 -18.25 -8.01
N ALA A 664 7.38 -16.96 -7.87
CA ALA A 664 7.60 -16.00 -8.95
C ALA A 664 9.08 -15.95 -9.36
N GLN A 665 10.01 -15.93 -8.39
CA GLN A 665 11.45 -15.96 -8.64
C GLN A 665 11.88 -17.23 -9.36
N ASP A 666 11.34 -18.40 -9.00
CA ASP A 666 11.67 -19.66 -9.69
C ASP A 666 11.20 -19.66 -11.15
N ILE A 667 10.00 -19.13 -11.42
CA ILE A 667 9.51 -18.96 -12.78
C ILE A 667 10.39 -17.98 -13.55
N VAL A 668 10.68 -16.82 -12.98
CA VAL A 668 11.56 -15.84 -13.61
C VAL A 668 12.92 -16.43 -13.92
N ALA A 669 13.54 -17.14 -12.99
CA ALA A 669 14.85 -17.76 -13.19
C ALA A 669 14.89 -18.83 -14.31
N ARG A 670 13.72 -19.35 -14.72
CA ARG A 670 13.62 -20.25 -15.90
C ARG A 670 13.66 -19.50 -17.21
N TYR A 671 13.19 -18.25 -17.23
CA TYR A 671 12.93 -17.49 -18.44
C TYR A 671 13.65 -16.15 -18.49
N GLU A 672 14.55 -15.86 -17.53
CA GLU A 672 15.22 -14.53 -17.41
C GLU A 672 16.21 -14.23 -18.55
N ASP A 673 16.66 -15.26 -19.29
CA ASP A 673 17.54 -15.08 -20.45
C ASP A 673 16.77 -14.68 -21.72
N LEU A 674 15.43 -14.68 -21.69
CA LEU A 674 14.61 -14.28 -22.81
C LEU A 674 14.40 -12.76 -22.84
N PRO A 675 14.32 -12.15 -24.05
CA PRO A 675 14.21 -10.70 -24.19
C PRO A 675 12.80 -10.16 -23.97
N TRP A 676 12.21 -10.47 -22.83
CA TRP A 676 10.87 -9.99 -22.45
C TRP A 676 10.74 -8.46 -22.57
N GLY A 677 9.58 -7.99 -23.03
CA GLY A 677 9.25 -6.56 -23.18
C GLY A 677 9.96 -5.85 -24.35
N LYS A 678 10.92 -6.49 -25.03
CA LYS A 678 11.65 -5.89 -26.16
C LYS A 678 10.98 -6.10 -27.51
N ALA A 679 10.44 -7.28 -27.74
CA ALA A 679 9.69 -7.62 -28.93
C ALA A 679 8.61 -8.64 -28.58
N ASP A 680 7.41 -8.46 -29.10
CA ASP A 680 6.33 -9.43 -28.91
C ASP A 680 6.56 -10.62 -29.85
N GLY A 681 6.23 -11.82 -29.39
CA GLY A 681 6.11 -13.00 -30.24
C GLY A 681 4.93 -12.88 -31.21
N LYS A 682 4.81 -13.84 -32.11
CA LYS A 682 3.77 -13.87 -33.14
C LYS A 682 2.54 -14.69 -32.72
N THR A 683 2.68 -15.49 -31.67
CA THR A 683 1.59 -16.34 -31.18
C THR A 683 0.42 -15.50 -30.68
N VAL A 684 -0.75 -15.74 -31.27
CA VAL A 684 -2.01 -15.13 -30.84
C VAL A 684 -2.65 -16.01 -29.78
N VAL A 685 -3.12 -15.39 -28.73
CA VAL A 685 -3.93 -16.04 -27.69
C VAL A 685 -5.38 -15.60 -27.83
N GLU A 686 -6.26 -16.54 -28.07
CA GLU A 686 -7.70 -16.32 -28.13
C GLU A 686 -8.33 -16.64 -26.78
N GLY A 687 -9.21 -15.77 -26.29
CA GLY A 687 -9.87 -15.97 -25.00
C GLY A 687 -10.65 -14.75 -24.55
N PRO A 688 -11.18 -14.72 -23.33
CA PRO A 688 -11.97 -13.61 -22.78
C PRO A 688 -11.10 -12.38 -22.56
N SER A 689 -11.03 -11.50 -23.55
CA SER A 689 -10.11 -10.35 -23.59
C SER A 689 -10.22 -9.40 -22.39
N GLU A 690 -11.40 -9.34 -21.75
CA GLU A 690 -11.62 -8.50 -20.58
C GLU A 690 -11.00 -9.07 -19.28
N GLN A 691 -10.83 -10.38 -19.21
CA GLN A 691 -10.35 -11.08 -18.01
C GLN A 691 -8.89 -11.49 -18.10
N MET A 692 -8.24 -11.27 -19.25
CA MET A 692 -6.89 -11.76 -19.47
C MET A 692 -5.96 -10.73 -20.09
N SER A 693 -4.67 -10.97 -19.88
CA SER A 693 -3.58 -10.42 -20.71
C SER A 693 -2.59 -11.52 -21.03
N TYR A 694 -1.81 -11.30 -22.07
CA TYR A 694 -0.70 -12.19 -22.38
C TYR A 694 0.51 -11.44 -22.93
N ALA A 695 1.66 -12.06 -22.77
CA ALA A 695 2.90 -11.66 -23.42
C ALA A 695 3.52 -12.89 -24.08
N SER A 696 4.18 -12.70 -25.21
CA SER A 696 4.95 -13.75 -25.85
C SER A 696 6.34 -13.26 -26.23
N VAL A 697 7.30 -14.17 -26.25
CA VAL A 697 8.68 -13.88 -26.60
C VAL A 697 9.26 -15.02 -27.44
N VAL A 698 10.06 -14.66 -28.44
CA VAL A 698 10.69 -15.62 -29.36
C VAL A 698 12.06 -16.04 -28.82
N ARG A 699 12.32 -17.33 -28.79
CA ARG A 699 13.64 -17.91 -28.52
C ARG A 699 14.55 -17.85 -29.74
N LYS A 700 15.85 -18.06 -29.53
CA LYS A 700 16.84 -18.08 -30.62
C LYS A 700 16.59 -19.17 -31.68
N ASP A 701 15.98 -20.28 -31.30
CA ASP A 701 15.61 -21.38 -32.17
C ASP A 701 14.30 -21.14 -32.94
N GLY A 702 13.62 -20.03 -32.67
CA GLY A 702 12.37 -19.63 -33.28
C GLY A 702 11.11 -20.19 -32.60
N SER A 703 11.24 -21.00 -31.55
CA SER A 703 10.13 -21.35 -30.66
C SER A 703 9.70 -20.13 -29.84
N GLU A 704 8.49 -20.15 -29.31
CA GLU A 704 7.98 -19.05 -28.50
C GLU A 704 7.64 -19.51 -27.08
N VAL A 705 7.74 -18.60 -26.14
CA VAL A 705 7.17 -18.73 -24.78
C VAL A 705 6.05 -17.72 -24.63
N VAL A 706 4.88 -18.21 -24.26
CA VAL A 706 3.67 -17.41 -24.04
C VAL A 706 3.32 -17.44 -22.55
N ALA A 707 3.18 -16.28 -21.95
CA ALA A 707 2.68 -16.12 -20.58
C ALA A 707 1.25 -15.57 -20.64
N VAL A 708 0.29 -16.28 -20.05
CA VAL A 708 -1.12 -15.89 -19.98
C VAL A 708 -1.52 -15.66 -18.54
N PHE A 709 -2.19 -14.56 -18.29
CA PHE A 709 -2.65 -14.09 -16.98
C PHE A 709 -4.18 -14.11 -16.92
N ASN A 710 -4.72 -14.76 -15.91
CA ASN A 710 -6.15 -14.68 -15.58
C ASN A 710 -6.34 -13.69 -14.43
N TYR A 711 -7.13 -12.63 -14.62
CA TYR A 711 -7.44 -11.63 -13.60
C TYR A 711 -8.77 -11.89 -12.88
N ASP A 712 -9.52 -12.91 -13.30
CA ASP A 712 -10.70 -13.32 -12.54
C ASP A 712 -10.27 -13.99 -11.23
N GLY A 713 -10.91 -13.58 -10.14
CA GLY A 713 -10.61 -14.09 -8.80
C GLY A 713 -11.34 -15.39 -8.46
N ASP A 714 -12.39 -15.71 -9.20
CA ASP A 714 -13.33 -16.76 -8.86
C ASP A 714 -13.36 -17.90 -9.88
N GLU A 715 -13.11 -17.60 -11.18
CA GLU A 715 -13.31 -18.54 -12.26
C GLU A 715 -12.04 -18.79 -13.10
N PRO A 716 -11.78 -20.04 -13.51
CA PRO A 716 -10.77 -20.31 -14.53
C PRO A 716 -11.21 -19.75 -15.87
N ILE A 717 -10.26 -19.36 -16.70
CA ILE A 717 -10.52 -18.97 -18.09
C ILE A 717 -10.01 -20.03 -19.06
N GLU A 718 -10.78 -20.27 -20.11
CA GLU A 718 -10.38 -21.10 -21.23
C GLU A 718 -9.78 -20.20 -22.31
N VAL A 719 -8.55 -20.52 -22.76
CA VAL A 719 -7.86 -19.84 -23.84
C VAL A 719 -7.40 -20.81 -24.91
N ARG A 720 -7.18 -20.32 -26.11
CA ARG A 720 -6.54 -21.09 -27.18
C ARG A 720 -5.18 -20.46 -27.52
N ILE A 721 -4.13 -21.26 -27.53
CA ILE A 721 -2.76 -20.84 -27.82
C ILE A 721 -2.26 -21.70 -28.98
N ALA A 722 -1.95 -21.07 -30.12
CA ALA A 722 -1.65 -21.79 -31.36
C ALA A 722 -2.71 -22.87 -31.67
N GLY A 723 -4.00 -22.55 -31.46
CA GLY A 723 -5.14 -23.44 -31.69
C GLY A 723 -5.38 -24.51 -30.61
N LYS A 724 -4.47 -24.70 -29.65
CA LYS A 724 -4.62 -25.70 -28.57
C LYS A 724 -5.33 -25.09 -27.36
N PRO A 725 -6.35 -25.76 -26.79
CA PRO A 725 -7.06 -25.27 -25.63
C PRO A 725 -6.17 -25.34 -24.37
N CYS A 726 -6.32 -24.38 -23.48
CA CYS A 726 -5.59 -24.27 -22.23
C CYS A 726 -6.43 -23.54 -21.19
N ALA A 727 -6.61 -24.13 -20.00
CA ALA A 727 -7.25 -23.47 -18.87
C ALA A 727 -6.21 -22.74 -18.03
N VAL A 728 -6.56 -21.54 -17.55
CA VAL A 728 -5.76 -20.76 -16.61
C VAL A 728 -6.59 -20.50 -15.35
N GLU A 729 -6.13 -21.02 -14.24
CA GLU A 729 -6.81 -20.94 -12.94
C GLU A 729 -7.09 -19.50 -12.49
N PRO A 730 -8.04 -19.28 -11.57
CA PRO A 730 -8.33 -17.97 -10.98
C PRO A 730 -7.07 -17.30 -10.44
N LEU A 731 -6.85 -16.03 -10.77
CA LEU A 731 -5.63 -15.27 -10.48
C LEU A 731 -4.34 -16.00 -10.90
N GLY A 732 -4.46 -16.96 -11.80
CA GLY A 732 -3.36 -17.80 -12.26
C GLY A 732 -2.50 -17.13 -13.33
N VAL A 733 -1.30 -17.68 -13.49
CA VAL A 733 -0.39 -17.37 -14.58
C VAL A 733 0.15 -18.67 -15.15
N LYS A 734 0.12 -18.80 -16.47
CA LYS A 734 0.62 -20.00 -17.15
C LYS A 734 1.64 -19.63 -18.21
N PHE A 735 2.80 -20.26 -18.13
CA PHE A 735 3.86 -20.16 -19.16
C PHE A 735 3.80 -21.39 -20.05
N ILE A 736 3.74 -21.20 -21.34
CA ILE A 736 3.53 -22.26 -22.34
C ILE A 736 4.57 -22.10 -23.42
N GLU A 737 5.24 -23.19 -23.73
CA GLU A 737 6.19 -23.27 -24.83
C GLU A 737 5.45 -23.68 -26.09
N VAL A 738 5.61 -22.89 -27.15
CA VAL A 738 5.01 -23.11 -28.46
C VAL A 738 6.13 -23.45 -29.42
N GLU A 739 6.11 -24.68 -29.90
CA GLU A 739 7.03 -25.14 -30.92
C GLU A 739 6.79 -24.40 -32.26
N LYS A 740 7.84 -24.31 -33.07
CA LYS A 740 7.83 -23.61 -34.36
C LYS A 740 6.95 -24.33 -35.35
#